data_81c79d49920c54418f05ad79f4d92817
#
_entry.id   81c79d49920c54418f05ad79f4d92817
#
_cell.length_a   1.000
_cell.length_b   1.000
_cell.length_c   1.000
_cell.angle_alpha   90.00
_cell.angle_beta   90.00
_cell.angle_gamma   90.00
#
_symmetry.space_group_name_H-M   'P 1'
#
loop_
_entity.id
_entity.type
_entity.pdbx_description
1 polymer ?
#
loop_
_entity_poly.entity_id
_entity_poly.type
_entity_poly.pdbx_seq_one_letter_code
_entity_poly.pdbx_strand_id
1 'polypeptide(L)'
;FSTWTSAKRKPGELGYGGPAVAFICRDIITGQVMGVDYRYLDPQLNGDLKTKSQGEKSGVIWTACRHTLRRAHTVVVVESAINALTLETVAQQTGLLKGWAAVAIRGTENRDIDWSPFIGKRVVVCMDNDPVIQKGPKTGESPGRSAAWRIVDQLTTLNIPALIVDQSEWGEVNDLNDLLREHDATTVRTALEKLEPWLIPGLPGNDQPGKKRIFLPPHDFAIYWKYRVKPDFTSVIKEIDGEDGQTITRYEDVCGFRVAALSRITVASAQATMTGEADIQPRIVFAASVQIPRHGDNLLRRVLEDDTLHNVSSWTRFGPIFRPQQFSRMLAIWERATQIGARNAANFIGLCYHEGKPAINEGPDCYFSEPDKQCPYHNLQFPAGAIEDAAKVITAYQNTFQQNAATILLTWALGGHLKVLLGFWPHLVLQADKGAGKSTLIKRLERTIGFTMFSGQSLGTEYRLITSVSHTSHPVGWEELSARRQDIIDKAVALLQETYQFTLTRRGADMTEYLLSAPVLLAGEDVPVDSLLGKVVRTQLSGRRGELIPDSLPRFPVRDWLQWLARLDANRVRELYRGDYQTLMDKSAASHSDDGAARMVGNYAAIATAWRLLCEFSGLPMELGKFPDNLLTEMNSHVIESRAAREPWVWILEIILGEIDRGQFAAPFKFELADDGDIWLFIRATHCMQHISQSTALRGKYDALPVKSARVFHRQLQRAGVVAKDDVERTIRRSRIAHMQALSLNRLRAYGLSVAVPEEDTQGEYYG
;
A
#
# COMPACT_ATOMS: atom_id res chain seq x y z
N PHE A 1 10.88 -15.98 41.98
CA PHE A 1 11.29 -17.26 42.57
C PHE A 1 10.10 -17.96 43.22
N SER A 2 10.07 -19.30 43.14
CA SER A 2 9.12 -20.17 43.83
C SER A 2 9.91 -21.18 44.64
N THR A 3 9.44 -21.49 45.86
CA THR A 3 10.06 -22.46 46.76
C THR A 3 9.06 -23.53 47.21
N TRP A 4 8.01 -23.76 46.39
CA TRP A 4 6.99 -24.73 46.72
C TRP A 4 7.53 -26.16 46.72
N THR A 5 7.19 -26.93 47.75
CA THR A 5 7.48 -28.35 47.88
C THR A 5 6.22 -29.12 48.27
N SER A 6 6.10 -30.33 47.77
CA SER A 6 4.97 -31.21 48.10
C SER A 6 5.12 -31.84 49.48
N ALA A 7 4.13 -31.70 50.34
CA ALA A 7 4.07 -32.37 51.62
C ALA A 7 3.92 -33.91 51.51
N LYS A 8 3.55 -34.41 50.33
CA LYS A 8 3.28 -35.85 50.07
C LYS A 8 4.44 -36.60 49.42
N ARG A 9 5.51 -35.87 49.03
CA ARG A 9 6.65 -36.45 48.30
C ARG A 9 7.96 -36.14 49.02
N LYS A 10 8.95 -37.02 48.83
CA LYS A 10 10.29 -36.84 49.41
C LYS A 10 11.22 -36.12 48.43
N PRO A 11 12.27 -35.44 48.91
CA PRO A 11 13.32 -34.92 48.03
C PRO A 11 13.87 -36.02 47.14
N GLY A 12 14.01 -35.74 45.84
CA GLY A 12 14.42 -36.69 44.81
C GLY A 12 13.26 -37.42 44.11
N GLU A 13 12.04 -37.33 44.61
CA GLU A 13 10.87 -37.90 43.93
C GLU A 13 10.25 -36.92 42.92
N LEU A 14 9.85 -37.44 41.77
CA LEU A 14 9.17 -36.65 40.74
C LEU A 14 7.91 -35.98 41.32
N GLY A 15 7.84 -34.67 41.20
CA GLY A 15 6.74 -33.85 41.72
C GLY A 15 6.93 -33.39 43.17
N TYR A 16 8.10 -33.57 43.77
CA TYR A 16 8.45 -32.96 45.06
C TYR A 16 8.44 -31.42 44.97
N GLY A 17 8.94 -30.85 43.89
CA GLY A 17 9.10 -29.42 43.74
C GLY A 17 10.50 -28.94 44.10
N GLY A 18 10.60 -27.80 44.76
CA GLY A 18 11.87 -27.20 45.16
C GLY A 18 12.00 -25.73 44.66
N PRO A 19 13.14 -25.10 44.92
CA PRO A 19 13.38 -23.76 44.46
C PRO A 19 13.40 -23.69 42.94
N ALA A 20 12.64 -22.74 42.39
CA ALA A 20 12.49 -22.58 40.97
C ALA A 20 12.37 -21.09 40.55
N VAL A 21 12.80 -20.77 39.34
CA VAL A 21 12.48 -19.53 38.69
C VAL A 21 11.11 -19.70 38.01
N ALA A 22 10.20 -18.77 38.27
CA ALA A 22 8.85 -18.77 37.72
C ALA A 22 8.74 -17.74 36.59
N PHE A 23 8.41 -18.20 35.39
CA PHE A 23 8.14 -17.37 34.22
C PHE A 23 6.64 -17.22 34.08
N ILE A 24 6.11 -16.04 34.43
CA ILE A 24 4.68 -15.75 34.35
C ILE A 24 4.31 -15.48 32.88
N CYS A 25 3.51 -16.37 32.33
CA CYS A 25 3.05 -16.28 30.94
C CYS A 25 1.76 -15.46 30.90
N ARG A 26 1.78 -14.40 30.10
CA ARG A 26 0.65 -13.49 29.93
C ARG A 26 0.22 -13.44 28.47
N ASP A 27 -1.06 -13.35 28.26
CA ASP A 27 -1.57 -12.95 26.95
C ASP A 27 -0.94 -11.62 26.52
N ILE A 28 -0.38 -11.58 25.31
CA ILE A 28 0.40 -10.42 24.84
C ILE A 28 -0.47 -9.19 24.53
N ILE A 29 -1.75 -9.40 24.28
CA ILE A 29 -2.72 -8.33 23.97
C ILE A 29 -3.35 -7.83 25.28
N THR A 30 -4.03 -8.71 26.01
CA THR A 30 -4.82 -8.35 27.20
C THR A 30 -3.97 -8.20 28.48
N GLY A 31 -2.88 -8.96 28.59
CA GLY A 31 -2.02 -9.03 29.78
C GLY A 31 -2.51 -9.96 30.86
N GLN A 32 -3.60 -10.64 30.65
CA GLN A 32 -4.11 -11.65 31.57
C GLN A 32 -3.07 -12.76 31.79
N VAL A 33 -2.94 -13.23 33.01
CA VAL A 33 -2.08 -14.37 33.33
C VAL A 33 -2.74 -15.65 32.83
N MET A 34 -2.05 -16.33 31.91
CA MET A 34 -2.51 -17.58 31.29
C MET A 34 -1.87 -18.82 31.90
N GLY A 35 -0.63 -18.69 32.37
CA GLY A 35 0.08 -19.79 32.96
C GLY A 35 1.42 -19.38 33.57
N VAL A 36 2.14 -20.35 34.11
CA VAL A 36 3.48 -20.16 34.68
C VAL A 36 4.36 -21.35 34.30
N ASP A 37 5.55 -21.06 33.78
CA ASP A 37 6.59 -22.07 33.59
C ASP A 37 7.62 -21.97 34.70
N TYR A 38 7.90 -23.09 35.32
CA TYR A 38 8.90 -23.22 36.40
C TYR A 38 10.16 -23.86 35.84
N ARG A 39 11.32 -23.27 36.16
CA ARG A 39 12.64 -23.88 35.97
C ARG A 39 13.25 -24.16 37.32
N TYR A 40 13.38 -25.44 37.68
CA TYR A 40 13.96 -25.84 38.95
C TYR A 40 15.45 -25.51 38.98
N LEU A 41 15.90 -24.93 40.11
CA LEU A 41 17.31 -24.61 40.33
C LEU A 41 18.13 -25.88 40.67
N ASP A 42 17.48 -26.82 41.28
CA ASP A 42 18.04 -28.15 41.58
C ASP A 42 17.05 -29.23 41.06
N PRO A 43 17.22 -29.72 39.85
CA PRO A 43 16.36 -30.74 39.25
C PRO A 43 16.39 -32.09 40.03
N GLN A 44 17.51 -32.41 40.68
CA GLN A 44 17.66 -33.68 41.42
C GLN A 44 16.65 -33.79 42.54
N LEU A 45 16.30 -32.68 43.18
CA LEU A 45 15.24 -32.65 44.19
C LEU A 45 13.87 -33.08 43.68
N ASN A 46 13.67 -33.02 42.35
CA ASN A 46 12.39 -33.26 41.69
C ASN A 46 12.48 -34.39 40.63
N GLY A 47 13.28 -35.42 40.90
CA GLY A 47 13.44 -36.57 39.98
C GLY A 47 14.01 -36.19 38.62
N ASP A 48 15.02 -35.34 38.62
CA ASP A 48 15.72 -34.80 37.45
C ASP A 48 14.83 -33.96 36.50
N LEU A 49 13.60 -33.62 36.94
CA LEU A 49 12.72 -32.78 36.17
C LEU A 49 13.23 -31.31 36.15
N LYS A 50 13.67 -30.84 35.01
CA LYS A 50 14.23 -29.49 34.84
C LYS A 50 13.16 -28.39 34.80
N THR A 51 12.00 -28.71 34.21
CA THR A 51 10.95 -27.71 33.96
C THR A 51 9.57 -28.26 34.19
N LYS A 52 8.62 -27.40 34.59
CA LYS A 52 7.21 -27.73 34.74
C LYS A 52 6.35 -26.54 34.31
N SER A 53 5.32 -26.80 33.54
CA SER A 53 4.31 -25.78 33.19
C SER A 53 3.03 -25.98 33.98
N GLN A 54 2.39 -24.88 34.38
CA GLN A 54 1.09 -24.86 35.02
C GLN A 54 0.20 -23.80 34.35
N GLY A 55 -1.08 -24.11 34.19
CA GLY A 55 -2.02 -23.28 33.44
C GLY A 55 -1.99 -23.58 31.95
N GLU A 56 -2.46 -22.64 31.14
CA GLU A 56 -2.57 -22.79 29.71
C GLU A 56 -1.20 -22.70 29.03
N LYS A 57 -0.92 -23.64 28.13
CA LYS A 57 0.33 -23.69 27.37
C LYS A 57 0.09 -23.51 25.87
N SER A 58 -0.98 -24.13 25.32
CA SER A 58 -1.28 -24.08 23.90
C SER A 58 -1.59 -22.65 23.47
N GLY A 59 -0.97 -22.21 22.41
CA GLY A 59 -1.15 -20.87 21.87
C GLY A 59 -0.52 -19.72 22.66
N VAL A 60 -0.06 -19.97 23.89
CA VAL A 60 0.50 -18.93 24.76
C VAL A 60 2.01 -18.85 24.62
N ILE A 61 2.52 -17.67 24.33
CA ILE A 61 3.95 -17.36 24.28
C ILE A 61 4.40 -16.58 25.51
N TRP A 62 5.70 -16.56 25.76
CA TRP A 62 6.29 -15.78 26.84
C TRP A 62 7.16 -14.64 26.29
N THR A 63 7.12 -13.47 26.91
CA THR A 63 8.04 -12.34 26.67
C THR A 63 8.39 -11.67 27.99
N ALA A 64 9.61 -11.16 28.10
CA ALA A 64 10.08 -10.46 29.28
C ALA A 64 9.33 -9.12 29.48
N CYS A 65 9.04 -8.40 28.41
CA CYS A 65 8.36 -7.12 28.47
C CYS A 65 7.43 -6.91 27.26
N ARG A 66 6.14 -6.90 27.52
CA ARG A 66 5.11 -6.66 26.49
C ARG A 66 5.22 -5.28 25.82
N HIS A 67 5.67 -4.29 26.59
CA HIS A 67 5.83 -2.93 26.07
C HIS A 67 6.98 -2.84 25.06
N THR A 68 8.12 -3.47 25.38
CA THR A 68 9.25 -3.58 24.43
C THR A 68 8.83 -4.36 23.18
N LEU A 69 8.10 -5.48 23.35
CA LEU A 69 7.61 -6.28 22.24
C LEU A 69 6.70 -5.47 21.29
N ARG A 70 5.81 -4.65 21.82
CA ARG A 70 4.93 -3.80 20.98
C ARG A 70 5.68 -2.80 20.14
N ARG A 71 6.77 -2.22 20.66
CA ARG A 71 7.61 -1.21 19.99
C ARG A 71 8.67 -1.81 19.08
N ALA A 72 8.98 -3.08 19.23
CA ALA A 72 10.01 -3.75 18.46
C ALA A 72 9.64 -3.82 16.97
N HIS A 73 10.60 -3.50 16.10
CA HIS A 73 10.50 -3.73 14.66
C HIS A 73 11.00 -5.12 14.27
N THR A 74 11.84 -5.74 15.10
CA THR A 74 12.34 -7.11 14.91
C THR A 74 12.04 -7.95 16.13
N VAL A 75 11.46 -9.12 15.93
CA VAL A 75 11.14 -10.06 16.99
C VAL A 75 11.92 -11.34 16.78
N VAL A 76 12.64 -11.76 17.82
CA VAL A 76 13.34 -13.06 17.84
C VAL A 76 12.44 -14.09 18.49
N VAL A 77 12.14 -15.17 17.78
CA VAL A 77 11.36 -16.29 18.28
C VAL A 77 12.33 -17.38 18.74
N VAL A 78 12.23 -17.76 19.99
CA VAL A 78 13.09 -18.77 20.60
C VAL A 78 12.25 -19.85 21.28
N GLU A 79 12.86 -20.97 21.66
CA GLU A 79 12.15 -22.06 22.27
C GLU A 79 11.75 -21.79 23.73
N SER A 80 12.69 -21.31 24.54
CA SER A 80 12.53 -21.18 25.98
C SER A 80 12.59 -19.73 26.48
N ALA A 81 11.99 -19.46 27.65
CA ALA A 81 12.04 -18.14 28.28
C ALA A 81 13.48 -17.73 28.67
N ILE A 82 14.38 -18.70 28.91
CA ILE A 82 15.79 -18.42 29.21
C ILE A 82 16.47 -17.83 27.95
N ASN A 83 16.25 -18.42 26.79
CA ASN A 83 16.78 -17.91 25.52
C ASN A 83 16.26 -16.51 25.22
N ALA A 84 14.99 -16.22 25.56
CA ALA A 84 14.46 -14.87 25.43
C ALA A 84 15.12 -13.86 26.39
N LEU A 85 15.42 -14.27 27.65
CA LEU A 85 16.19 -13.43 28.60
C LEU A 85 17.64 -13.21 28.15
N THR A 86 18.23 -14.17 27.47
CA THR A 86 19.57 -14.01 26.87
C THR A 86 19.59 -12.80 25.93
N LEU A 87 18.58 -12.63 25.08
CA LEU A 87 18.48 -11.47 24.20
C LEU A 87 18.36 -10.16 24.98
N GLU A 88 17.56 -10.12 26.04
CA GLU A 88 17.42 -8.94 26.92
C GLU A 88 18.77 -8.59 27.60
N THR A 89 19.49 -9.61 28.02
CA THR A 89 20.83 -9.45 28.64
C THR A 89 21.84 -8.88 27.64
N VAL A 90 21.86 -9.41 26.40
CA VAL A 90 22.73 -8.92 25.33
C VAL A 90 22.39 -7.47 24.99
N ALA A 91 21.11 -7.13 24.91
CA ALA A 91 20.65 -5.77 24.64
C ALA A 91 21.08 -4.78 25.75
N GLN A 92 20.99 -5.19 27.01
CA GLN A 92 21.42 -4.37 28.15
C GLN A 92 22.94 -4.17 28.21
N GLN A 93 23.71 -5.23 28.00
CA GLN A 93 25.17 -5.20 28.13
C GLN A 93 25.85 -4.46 26.97
N THR A 94 25.33 -4.58 25.78
CA THR A 94 25.99 -4.06 24.57
C THR A 94 25.38 -2.79 24.03
N GLY A 95 24.18 -2.42 24.49
CA GLY A 95 23.37 -1.37 23.85
C GLY A 95 22.99 -1.68 22.41
N LEU A 96 23.26 -2.89 21.96
CA LEU A 96 22.99 -3.42 20.63
C LEU A 96 21.56 -3.95 20.57
N LEU A 97 21.07 -4.27 19.37
CA LEU A 97 19.71 -4.77 19.15
C LEU A 97 18.59 -3.79 19.59
N LYS A 98 18.86 -2.50 19.54
CA LYS A 98 17.83 -1.47 19.80
C LYS A 98 16.65 -1.67 18.86
N GLY A 99 15.46 -1.76 19.43
CA GLY A 99 14.22 -2.04 18.66
C GLY A 99 13.99 -3.53 18.35
N TRP A 100 14.72 -4.43 19.02
CA TRP A 100 14.46 -5.87 18.98
C TRP A 100 13.77 -6.32 20.28
N ALA A 101 13.01 -7.39 20.20
CA ALA A 101 12.43 -8.07 21.38
C ALA A 101 12.44 -9.58 21.14
N ALA A 102 12.36 -10.35 22.23
CA ALA A 102 12.26 -11.81 22.14
C ALA A 102 10.91 -12.32 22.62
N VAL A 103 10.46 -13.41 21.98
CA VAL A 103 9.35 -14.22 22.44
C VAL A 103 9.74 -15.69 22.49
N ALA A 104 9.35 -16.39 23.56
CA ALA A 104 9.55 -17.82 23.69
C ALA A 104 8.25 -18.57 23.40
N ILE A 105 8.34 -19.61 22.57
CA ILE A 105 7.20 -20.46 22.23
C ILE A 105 6.86 -21.50 23.32
N ARG A 106 7.68 -21.63 24.34
CA ARG A 106 7.49 -22.54 25.48
C ARG A 106 7.56 -24.03 25.12
N GLY A 107 8.40 -24.35 24.13
CA GLY A 107 8.68 -25.70 23.63
C GLY A 107 8.12 -25.99 22.25
N THR A 108 8.79 -26.89 21.54
CA THR A 108 8.53 -27.19 20.12
C THR A 108 7.12 -27.73 19.82
N GLU A 109 6.41 -28.28 20.79
CA GLU A 109 5.05 -28.82 20.60
C GLU A 109 3.94 -27.75 20.77
N ASN A 110 4.27 -26.50 21.09
CA ASN A 110 3.30 -25.42 21.09
C ASN A 110 3.05 -24.94 19.65
N ARG A 111 1.90 -25.32 19.09
CA ARG A 111 1.61 -25.17 17.63
C ARG A 111 0.56 -24.12 17.34
N ASP A 112 -0.34 -23.83 18.28
CA ASP A 112 -1.54 -23.03 18.06
C ASP A 112 -1.33 -21.54 18.37
N ILE A 113 -0.12 -21.03 18.10
CA ILE A 113 0.25 -19.66 18.41
C ILE A 113 -0.43 -18.70 17.43
N ASP A 114 -1.10 -17.68 17.95
CA ASP A 114 -1.58 -16.54 17.16
C ASP A 114 -0.42 -15.60 16.82
N TRP A 115 -0.01 -15.57 15.56
CA TRP A 115 1.05 -14.71 15.05
C TRP A 115 0.54 -13.34 14.55
N SER A 116 -0.77 -13.09 14.56
CA SER A 116 -1.33 -11.81 14.07
C SER A 116 -0.76 -10.56 14.75
N PRO A 117 -0.36 -10.58 16.05
CA PRO A 117 0.27 -9.41 16.68
C PRO A 117 1.66 -9.05 16.13
N PHE A 118 2.24 -9.90 15.29
CA PHE A 118 3.55 -9.67 14.66
C PHE A 118 3.45 -9.15 13.22
N ILE A 119 2.26 -8.93 12.70
CA ILE A 119 2.04 -8.31 11.38
C ILE A 119 2.73 -6.94 11.36
N GLY A 120 3.50 -6.69 10.28
CA GLY A 120 4.30 -5.48 10.13
C GLY A 120 5.66 -5.50 10.85
N LYS A 121 6.04 -6.61 11.50
CA LYS A 121 7.36 -6.79 12.13
C LYS A 121 8.19 -7.79 11.31
N ARG A 122 9.51 -7.67 11.43
CA ARG A 122 10.45 -8.69 10.95
C ARG A 122 10.60 -9.76 12.04
N VAL A 123 10.55 -11.03 11.67
CA VAL A 123 10.74 -12.13 12.60
C VAL A 123 12.04 -12.88 12.29
N VAL A 124 12.83 -13.13 13.31
CA VAL A 124 14.04 -13.96 13.27
C VAL A 124 13.79 -15.18 14.13
N VAL A 125 13.79 -16.36 13.54
CA VAL A 125 13.53 -17.63 14.25
C VAL A 125 14.85 -18.27 14.65
N CYS A 126 15.05 -18.45 15.94
CA CYS A 126 16.26 -19.03 16.54
C CYS A 126 15.85 -20.10 17.55
N MET A 127 15.52 -21.27 17.05
CA MET A 127 15.19 -22.44 17.88
C MET A 127 16.46 -23.14 18.37
N ASP A 128 16.33 -24.07 19.29
CA ASP A 128 17.46 -24.84 19.79
C ASP A 128 18.10 -25.68 18.68
N ASN A 129 19.45 -25.78 18.70
CA ASN A 129 20.26 -26.53 17.73
C ASN A 129 20.29 -28.02 18.09
N ASP A 130 19.11 -28.60 18.19
CA ASP A 130 18.94 -29.99 18.58
C ASP A 130 19.64 -30.95 17.61
N PRO A 131 20.29 -32.01 18.12
CA PRO A 131 20.85 -33.04 17.28
C PRO A 131 19.75 -33.79 16.52
N VAL A 132 20.13 -34.32 15.36
CA VAL A 132 19.23 -35.14 14.54
C VAL A 132 18.91 -36.44 15.28
N ILE A 133 17.62 -36.77 15.38
CA ILE A 133 17.12 -37.99 15.98
C ILE A 133 17.59 -39.22 15.19
N GLN A 134 18.30 -40.13 15.84
CA GLN A 134 18.91 -41.28 15.17
C GLN A 134 18.03 -42.53 15.15
N LYS A 135 17.00 -42.60 16.02
CA LYS A 135 16.13 -43.80 16.17
C LYS A 135 14.68 -43.41 16.41
N GLY A 136 13.77 -44.23 15.91
CA GLY A 136 12.32 -44.04 16.13
C GLY A 136 11.59 -43.43 14.95
N PRO A 137 10.29 -43.11 15.08
CA PRO A 137 9.45 -42.65 14.00
C PRO A 137 9.84 -41.26 13.45
N LYS A 138 10.63 -40.50 14.21
CA LYS A 138 11.13 -39.16 13.80
C LYS A 138 12.62 -39.20 13.44
N THR A 139 13.16 -40.34 13.05
CA THR A 139 14.57 -40.47 12.62
C THR A 139 14.85 -39.52 11.47
N GLY A 140 15.96 -38.80 11.55
CA GLY A 140 16.35 -37.79 10.55
C GLY A 140 15.82 -36.38 10.80
N GLU A 141 14.98 -36.18 11.82
CA GLU A 141 14.48 -34.87 12.22
C GLU A 141 15.29 -34.24 13.37
N SER A 142 15.50 -32.95 13.34
CA SER A 142 15.92 -32.15 14.46
C SER A 142 14.68 -31.40 15.00
N PRO A 143 14.30 -31.58 16.27
CA PRO A 143 13.08 -30.98 16.80
C PRO A 143 13.04 -29.46 16.68
N GLY A 144 14.11 -28.77 17.09
CA GLY A 144 14.21 -27.31 17.00
C GLY A 144 14.12 -26.83 15.56
N ARG A 145 14.81 -27.50 14.64
CA ARG A 145 14.77 -27.13 13.23
C ARG A 145 13.38 -27.38 12.59
N SER A 146 12.73 -28.48 12.94
CA SER A 146 11.37 -28.78 12.46
C SER A 146 10.36 -27.74 12.99
N ALA A 147 10.54 -27.29 14.24
CA ALA A 147 9.75 -26.21 14.81
C ALA A 147 10.02 -24.86 14.12
N ALA A 148 11.29 -24.54 13.82
CA ALA A 148 11.65 -23.32 13.11
C ALA A 148 10.94 -23.21 11.76
N TRP A 149 10.95 -24.28 10.97
CA TRP A 149 10.27 -24.29 9.67
C TRP A 149 8.76 -24.20 9.78
N ARG A 150 8.14 -24.86 10.74
CA ARG A 150 6.71 -24.74 11.00
C ARG A 150 6.32 -23.30 11.34
N ILE A 151 7.11 -22.64 12.19
CA ILE A 151 6.87 -21.24 12.57
C ILE A 151 6.99 -20.34 11.34
N VAL A 152 8.02 -20.52 10.50
CA VAL A 152 8.19 -19.76 9.27
C VAL A 152 7.01 -19.98 8.32
N ASP A 153 6.51 -21.21 8.18
CA ASP A 153 5.32 -21.49 7.37
C ASP A 153 4.09 -20.72 7.88
N GLN A 154 3.85 -20.76 9.19
CA GLN A 154 2.74 -20.01 9.79
C GLN A 154 2.86 -18.51 9.61
N LEU A 155 4.05 -17.94 9.81
CA LEU A 155 4.33 -16.51 9.59
C LEU A 155 4.17 -16.11 8.12
N THR A 156 4.58 -16.96 7.21
CA THR A 156 4.47 -16.74 5.78
C THR A 156 3.01 -16.64 5.32
N THR A 157 2.12 -17.46 5.88
CA THR A 157 0.67 -17.37 5.58
C THR A 157 0.06 -16.03 5.98
N LEU A 158 0.67 -15.32 6.93
CA LEU A 158 0.26 -13.99 7.39
C LEU A 158 1.07 -12.85 6.74
N ASN A 159 1.88 -13.15 5.72
CA ASN A 159 2.78 -12.20 5.08
C ASN A 159 3.79 -11.54 6.04
N ILE A 160 4.19 -12.24 7.10
CA ILE A 160 5.18 -11.76 8.05
C ILE A 160 6.57 -12.20 7.59
N PRO A 161 7.51 -11.26 7.30
CA PRO A 161 8.88 -11.62 6.93
C PRO A 161 9.58 -12.39 8.03
N ALA A 162 9.92 -13.66 7.78
CA ALA A 162 10.58 -14.52 8.75
C ALA A 162 11.80 -15.22 8.14
N LEU A 163 12.90 -15.25 8.88
CA LEU A 163 14.15 -15.90 8.49
C LEU A 163 14.69 -16.70 9.68
N ILE A 164 15.42 -17.77 9.38
CA ILE A 164 16.00 -18.67 10.37
C ILE A 164 17.47 -18.29 10.61
N VAL A 165 17.91 -18.31 11.84
CA VAL A 165 19.32 -18.13 12.22
C VAL A 165 20.16 -19.27 11.66
N ASP A 166 21.29 -18.94 11.03
CA ASP A 166 22.25 -19.94 10.55
C ASP A 166 23.10 -20.50 11.71
N GLN A 167 22.78 -21.70 12.12
CA GLN A 167 23.45 -22.39 13.22
C GLN A 167 24.56 -23.33 12.73
N SER A 168 24.94 -23.28 11.45
CA SER A 168 25.92 -24.22 10.87
C SER A 168 27.32 -24.16 11.50
N GLU A 169 27.67 -23.04 12.16
CA GLU A 169 28.96 -22.84 12.80
C GLU A 169 28.88 -22.93 14.35
N TRP A 170 27.71 -23.27 14.92
CA TRP A 170 27.55 -23.32 16.37
C TRP A 170 28.23 -24.55 17.01
N GLY A 171 28.60 -25.55 16.20
CA GLY A 171 29.22 -26.77 16.71
C GLY A 171 28.30 -27.52 17.68
N GLU A 172 28.76 -27.73 18.90
CA GLU A 172 28.02 -28.42 19.96
C GLU A 172 27.13 -27.47 20.81
N VAL A 173 27.19 -26.17 20.55
CA VAL A 173 26.36 -25.18 21.26
C VAL A 173 24.88 -25.42 20.91
N ASN A 174 24.06 -25.64 21.93
CA ASN A 174 22.68 -26.01 21.72
C ASN A 174 21.75 -24.81 21.56
N ASP A 175 21.93 -23.76 22.34
CA ASP A 175 21.01 -22.63 22.36
C ASP A 175 21.70 -21.27 22.56
N LEU A 176 20.92 -20.17 22.50
CA LEU A 176 21.45 -18.81 22.68
C LEU A 176 22.03 -18.56 24.07
N ASN A 177 21.51 -19.22 25.11
CA ASN A 177 22.02 -19.08 26.45
C ASN A 177 23.37 -19.76 26.59
N ASP A 178 23.54 -20.92 25.97
CA ASP A 178 24.82 -21.61 25.95
C ASP A 178 25.83 -20.81 25.16
N LEU A 179 25.44 -20.21 24.03
CA LEU A 179 26.30 -19.34 23.23
C LEU A 179 26.76 -18.10 24.03
N LEU A 180 25.88 -17.51 24.87
CA LEU A 180 26.28 -16.39 25.73
C LEU A 180 27.23 -16.83 26.86
N ARG A 181 27.05 -18.04 27.38
CA ARG A 181 27.85 -18.59 28.49
C ARG A 181 29.24 -19.00 28.04
N GLU A 182 29.37 -19.55 26.83
CA GLU A 182 30.64 -20.01 26.28
C GLU A 182 31.44 -18.88 25.60
N HIS A 183 30.74 -17.84 25.17
CA HIS A 183 31.32 -16.69 24.47
C HIS A 183 30.86 -15.38 25.13
N ASP A 184 30.56 -14.38 24.32
CA ASP A 184 30.17 -13.04 24.76
C ASP A 184 28.88 -12.54 24.07
N ALA A 185 28.39 -11.40 24.52
CA ALA A 185 27.20 -10.77 23.97
C ALA A 185 27.36 -10.33 22.51
N THR A 186 28.57 -10.02 22.06
CA THR A 186 28.87 -9.64 20.67
C THR A 186 28.71 -10.84 19.75
N THR A 187 29.21 -12.01 20.19
CA THR A 187 29.04 -13.28 19.47
C THR A 187 27.58 -13.65 19.31
N VAL A 188 26.76 -13.52 20.36
CA VAL A 188 25.31 -13.77 20.28
C VAL A 188 24.65 -12.84 19.29
N ARG A 189 24.99 -11.57 19.29
CA ARG A 189 24.47 -10.61 18.30
C ARG A 189 24.85 -11.01 16.87
N THR A 190 26.11 -11.31 16.64
CA THR A 190 26.60 -11.71 15.30
C THR A 190 25.90 -12.98 14.83
N ALA A 191 25.68 -13.94 15.74
CA ALA A 191 24.94 -15.15 15.43
C ALA A 191 23.48 -14.87 15.02
N LEU A 192 22.79 -13.95 15.71
CA LEU A 192 21.42 -13.57 15.36
C LEU A 192 21.31 -12.80 14.04
N GLU A 193 22.34 -12.11 13.62
CA GLU A 193 22.42 -11.41 12.33
C GLU A 193 22.81 -12.36 11.18
N LYS A 194 23.45 -13.49 11.48
CA LYS A 194 23.81 -14.52 10.51
C LYS A 194 22.60 -15.42 10.24
N LEU A 195 21.92 -15.14 9.13
CA LEU A 195 20.70 -15.83 8.75
C LEU A 195 20.97 -16.88 7.68
N GLU A 196 20.19 -17.96 7.71
CA GLU A 196 20.29 -18.99 6.69
C GLU A 196 20.03 -18.39 5.31
N PRO A 197 20.87 -18.76 4.30
CA PRO A 197 20.72 -18.29 2.94
C PRO A 197 19.59 -19.03 2.20
N TRP A 198 18.44 -19.13 2.86
CA TRP A 198 17.26 -19.77 2.30
C TRP A 198 16.36 -18.77 1.62
N LEU A 199 15.76 -19.21 0.51
CA LEU A 199 14.67 -18.51 -0.13
C LEU A 199 13.39 -19.29 0.10
N ILE A 200 12.43 -18.66 0.77
CA ILE A 200 11.14 -19.26 1.08
C ILE A 200 10.12 -18.71 0.09
N PRO A 201 9.44 -19.57 -0.68
CA PRO A 201 8.44 -19.13 -1.64
C PRO A 201 7.43 -18.17 -1.01
N GLY A 202 7.12 -17.07 -1.71
CA GLY A 202 6.14 -16.08 -1.28
C GLY A 202 6.60 -15.09 -0.21
N LEU A 203 7.78 -15.27 0.36
CA LEU A 203 8.27 -14.32 1.37
C LEU A 203 8.80 -13.03 0.72
N PRO A 204 8.38 -11.83 1.18
CA PRO A 204 8.91 -10.57 0.70
C PRO A 204 10.44 -10.51 0.81
N GLY A 205 11.11 -9.95 -0.22
CA GLY A 205 12.56 -9.81 -0.23
C GLY A 205 13.34 -11.09 -0.56
N ASN A 206 12.69 -12.18 -0.95
CA ASN A 206 13.35 -13.40 -1.38
C ASN A 206 14.09 -13.29 -2.71
N ASP A 207 13.95 -12.20 -3.42
CA ASP A 207 14.65 -11.88 -4.66
C ASP A 207 15.99 -11.15 -4.43
N GLN A 208 16.51 -11.17 -3.21
CA GLN A 208 17.82 -10.59 -2.90
C GLN A 208 18.95 -11.43 -3.48
N PRO A 209 20.07 -10.79 -3.88
CA PRO A 209 21.23 -11.50 -4.43
C PRO A 209 21.90 -12.40 -3.40
N GLY A 210 22.67 -13.37 -3.87
CA GLY A 210 23.56 -14.17 -3.07
C GLY A 210 23.41 -15.69 -3.26
N LYS A 211 24.19 -16.45 -2.49
CA LYS A 211 24.23 -17.92 -2.50
C LYS A 211 23.04 -18.49 -1.72
N LYS A 212 21.88 -18.44 -2.30
CA LYS A 212 20.63 -18.89 -1.69
C LYS A 212 20.30 -20.31 -2.13
N ARG A 213 19.64 -21.05 -1.27
CA ARG A 213 19.06 -22.36 -1.61
C ARG A 213 17.56 -22.33 -1.47
N ILE A 214 16.86 -23.11 -2.26
CA ILE A 214 15.41 -23.24 -2.17
C ILE A 214 15.08 -24.15 -0.99
N PHE A 215 14.13 -23.72 -0.18
CA PHE A 215 13.48 -24.57 0.79
C PHE A 215 12.27 -25.24 0.14
N LEU A 216 12.22 -26.57 0.24
CA LEU A 216 11.07 -27.37 -0.16
C LEU A 216 10.63 -28.20 1.05
N PRO A 217 9.37 -28.08 1.52
CA PRO A 217 8.88 -28.85 2.65
C PRO A 217 9.02 -30.36 2.40
N PRO A 218 9.69 -31.10 3.28
CA PRO A 218 9.98 -32.51 3.01
C PRO A 218 8.72 -33.37 2.96
N HIS A 219 7.69 -33.06 3.75
CA HIS A 219 6.47 -33.84 3.83
C HIS A 219 5.64 -33.83 2.54
N ASP A 220 5.62 -32.71 1.81
CA ASP A 220 4.85 -32.57 0.57
C ASP A 220 5.55 -33.22 -0.63
N PHE A 221 6.85 -33.34 -0.54
CA PHE A 221 7.69 -33.76 -1.66
C PHE A 221 8.46 -35.06 -1.40
N ALA A 222 8.05 -35.84 -0.42
CA ALA A 222 8.70 -37.10 -0.08
C ALA A 222 8.86 -38.03 -1.29
N ILE A 223 7.83 -38.12 -2.17
CA ILE A 223 7.88 -38.91 -3.40
C ILE A 223 8.78 -38.30 -4.48
N TYR A 224 9.18 -37.06 -4.33
CA TYR A 224 10.03 -36.30 -5.24
C TYR A 224 11.39 -35.95 -4.62
N TRP A 225 11.81 -36.67 -3.57
CA TRP A 225 13.05 -36.45 -2.82
C TRP A 225 14.30 -36.39 -3.69
N LYS A 226 14.28 -37.02 -4.86
CA LYS A 226 15.34 -37.02 -5.87
C LYS A 226 15.57 -35.67 -6.56
N TYR A 227 14.62 -34.72 -6.47
CA TYR A 227 14.79 -33.39 -7.05
C TYR A 227 15.46 -32.48 -6.01
N ARG A 228 16.66 -32.00 -6.37
CA ARG A 228 17.49 -31.14 -5.52
C ARG A 228 17.86 -29.86 -6.26
N VAL A 229 18.14 -28.81 -5.52
CA VAL A 229 18.68 -27.56 -6.06
C VAL A 229 20.14 -27.46 -5.67
N LYS A 230 21.04 -27.43 -6.65
CA LYS A 230 22.44 -27.08 -6.47
C LYS A 230 22.63 -25.55 -6.54
N PRO A 231 23.78 -25.00 -6.10
CA PRO A 231 24.04 -23.56 -6.19
C PRO A 231 23.83 -22.98 -7.58
N ASP A 232 24.20 -23.68 -8.62
CA ASP A 232 24.19 -23.18 -10.01
C ASP A 232 23.11 -23.83 -10.88
N PHE A 233 22.71 -25.06 -10.57
CA PHE A 233 21.81 -25.86 -11.39
C PHE A 233 20.74 -26.53 -10.56
N THR A 234 19.60 -26.72 -11.17
CA THR A 234 18.60 -27.67 -10.70
C THR A 234 18.89 -29.05 -11.24
N SER A 235 19.00 -30.00 -10.35
CA SER A 235 19.44 -31.36 -10.70
C SER A 235 18.46 -32.42 -10.23
N VAL A 236 18.42 -33.54 -10.94
CA VAL A 236 17.74 -34.75 -10.49
C VAL A 236 18.78 -35.75 -9.96
N ILE A 237 18.45 -36.42 -8.87
CA ILE A 237 19.25 -37.48 -8.31
C ILE A 237 18.93 -38.78 -9.10
N LYS A 238 19.97 -39.47 -9.54
CA LYS A 238 19.89 -40.80 -10.14
C LYS A 238 20.69 -41.76 -9.26
N GLU A 239 20.01 -42.78 -8.79
CA GLU A 239 20.66 -43.88 -8.09
C GLU A 239 21.06 -44.94 -9.11
N ILE A 240 22.31 -45.37 -9.06
CA ILE A 240 22.92 -46.36 -9.96
C ILE A 240 23.50 -47.45 -9.06
N ASP A 241 23.19 -48.69 -9.37
CA ASP A 241 23.83 -49.82 -8.70
C ASP A 241 25.28 -49.89 -9.14
N GLY A 242 26.21 -49.75 -8.21
CA GLY A 242 27.64 -49.92 -8.45
C GLY A 242 28.05 -51.37 -8.55
N GLU A 243 29.23 -51.61 -9.12
CA GLU A 243 29.78 -52.98 -9.34
C GLU A 243 29.94 -53.76 -8.03
N ASP A 244 30.03 -53.06 -6.88
CA ASP A 244 30.17 -53.65 -5.54
C ASP A 244 28.85 -53.78 -4.76
N GLY A 245 27.70 -53.66 -5.43
CA GLY A 245 26.39 -53.70 -4.80
C GLY A 245 26.07 -52.47 -3.94
N GLN A 246 26.86 -51.39 -4.00
CA GLN A 246 26.60 -50.14 -3.37
C GLN A 246 25.81 -49.25 -4.31
N THR A 247 24.75 -48.57 -3.79
CA THR A 247 24.00 -47.59 -4.55
C THR A 247 24.81 -46.30 -4.69
N ILE A 248 25.18 -45.91 -5.88
CA ILE A 248 25.89 -44.66 -6.18
C ILE A 248 24.88 -43.58 -6.58
N THR A 249 24.92 -42.47 -5.86
CA THR A 249 24.08 -41.32 -6.20
C THR A 249 24.77 -40.41 -7.21
N ARG A 250 24.16 -40.25 -8.37
CA ARG A 250 24.61 -39.30 -9.40
C ARG A 250 23.62 -38.18 -9.59
N TYR A 251 24.13 -36.96 -9.76
CA TYR A 251 23.32 -35.80 -10.09
C TYR A 251 23.36 -35.52 -11.59
N GLU A 252 22.20 -35.33 -12.19
CA GLU A 252 22.07 -34.94 -13.59
C GLU A 252 21.37 -33.57 -13.65
N ASP A 253 21.99 -32.61 -14.35
CA ASP A 253 21.45 -31.27 -14.47
C ASP A 253 20.21 -31.27 -15.36
N VAL A 254 19.17 -30.57 -14.89
CA VAL A 254 17.87 -30.43 -15.56
C VAL A 254 17.81 -29.11 -16.36
N CYS A 255 18.38 -28.04 -15.81
CA CYS A 255 18.48 -26.76 -16.48
C CYS A 255 19.71 -25.97 -16.03
N GLY A 256 20.10 -24.97 -16.81
CA GLY A 256 21.26 -24.11 -16.56
C GLY A 256 20.95 -22.83 -15.77
N PHE A 257 19.91 -22.83 -14.98
CA PHE A 257 19.53 -21.72 -14.08
C PHE A 257 18.89 -22.26 -12.81
N ARG A 258 18.81 -21.45 -11.78
CA ARG A 258 18.20 -21.84 -10.51
C ARG A 258 16.95 -21.00 -10.22
N VAL A 259 15.83 -21.65 -10.00
CA VAL A 259 14.65 -21.01 -9.42
C VAL A 259 14.81 -20.98 -7.90
N ALA A 260 15.06 -19.81 -7.36
CA ALA A 260 15.33 -19.62 -5.95
C ALA A 260 14.04 -19.53 -5.12
N ALA A 261 12.98 -18.96 -5.71
CA ALA A 261 11.65 -18.91 -5.11
C ALA A 261 10.60 -18.91 -6.21
N LEU A 262 9.45 -19.50 -5.93
CA LEU A 262 8.24 -19.42 -6.73
C LEU A 262 7.07 -19.21 -5.77
N SER A 263 6.29 -18.17 -5.99
CA SER A 263 5.17 -17.79 -5.12
C SER A 263 3.91 -17.66 -5.93
N ARG A 264 2.81 -18.21 -5.44
CA ARG A 264 1.48 -17.99 -5.99
C ARG A 264 0.90 -16.71 -5.41
N ILE A 265 0.55 -15.77 -6.27
CA ILE A 265 0.02 -14.47 -5.88
C ILE A 265 -1.38 -14.34 -6.45
N THR A 266 -2.35 -14.11 -5.60
CA THR A 266 -3.70 -13.70 -6.00
C THR A 266 -3.74 -12.17 -5.99
N VAL A 267 -3.76 -11.57 -7.16
CA VAL A 267 -3.77 -10.11 -7.31
C VAL A 267 -5.21 -9.64 -7.33
N ALA A 268 -5.54 -8.75 -6.40
CA ALA A 268 -6.85 -8.15 -6.31
C ALA A 268 -7.15 -7.29 -7.55
N SER A 269 -8.40 -7.32 -8.00
CA SER A 269 -8.89 -6.42 -9.04
C SER A 269 -8.81 -4.96 -8.57
N ALA A 270 -8.77 -4.03 -9.54
CA ALA A 270 -8.77 -2.60 -9.23
C ALA A 270 -10.01 -2.19 -8.41
N GLN A 271 -11.18 -2.76 -8.72
CA GLN A 271 -12.41 -2.49 -7.98
C GLN A 271 -12.30 -2.93 -6.51
N ALA A 272 -11.92 -4.17 -6.25
CA ALA A 272 -11.74 -4.66 -4.89
C ALA A 272 -10.69 -3.84 -4.12
N THR A 273 -9.60 -3.44 -4.79
CA THR A 273 -8.55 -2.59 -4.22
C THR A 273 -9.05 -1.20 -3.82
N MET A 274 -10.02 -0.63 -4.56
CA MET A 274 -10.56 0.71 -4.30
C MET A 274 -11.73 0.73 -3.32
N THR A 275 -12.63 -0.26 -3.43
CA THR A 275 -13.92 -0.22 -2.72
C THR A 275 -13.99 -1.16 -1.51
N GLY A 276 -13.12 -2.16 -1.46
CA GLY A 276 -13.18 -3.22 -0.46
C GLY A 276 -14.31 -4.23 -0.67
N GLU A 277 -15.00 -4.16 -1.79
CA GLU A 277 -16.01 -5.14 -2.16
C GLU A 277 -15.40 -6.51 -2.47
N ALA A 278 -16.23 -7.55 -2.43
CA ALA A 278 -15.78 -8.90 -2.75
C ALA A 278 -15.21 -8.97 -4.17
N ASP A 279 -14.01 -9.50 -4.32
CA ASP A 279 -13.35 -9.61 -5.60
C ASP A 279 -13.90 -10.79 -6.39
N ILE A 280 -14.64 -10.48 -7.46
CA ILE A 280 -15.26 -11.49 -8.33
C ILE A 280 -14.33 -11.94 -9.47
N GLN A 281 -13.24 -11.24 -9.71
CA GLN A 281 -12.29 -11.53 -10.79
C GLN A 281 -10.84 -11.33 -10.37
N PRO A 282 -10.35 -12.01 -9.33
CA PRO A 282 -8.96 -11.93 -8.94
C PRO A 282 -8.09 -12.59 -10.02
N ARG A 283 -6.91 -12.04 -10.25
CA ARG A 283 -5.93 -12.59 -11.17
C ARG A 283 -4.90 -13.40 -10.41
N ILE A 284 -4.61 -14.62 -10.88
CA ILE A 284 -3.54 -15.44 -10.32
C ILE A 284 -2.29 -15.25 -11.17
N VAL A 285 -1.18 -14.94 -10.49
CA VAL A 285 0.14 -14.85 -11.10
C VAL A 285 1.15 -15.62 -10.26
N PHE A 286 2.27 -16.00 -10.87
CA PHE A 286 3.39 -16.64 -10.19
C PHE A 286 4.60 -15.72 -10.24
N ALA A 287 5.13 -15.34 -9.09
CA ALA A 287 6.37 -14.59 -8.98
C ALA A 287 7.54 -15.56 -8.80
N ALA A 288 8.44 -15.60 -9.77
CA ALA A 288 9.65 -16.41 -9.73
C ALA A 288 10.88 -15.52 -9.49
N SER A 289 11.71 -15.90 -8.52
CA SER A 289 13.05 -15.34 -8.33
C SER A 289 14.04 -16.33 -8.94
N VAL A 290 14.73 -15.92 -10.00
CA VAL A 290 15.58 -16.79 -10.81
C VAL A 290 17.02 -16.28 -10.79
N GLN A 291 17.96 -17.15 -10.47
CA GLN A 291 19.39 -16.90 -10.63
C GLN A 291 19.85 -17.45 -11.98
N ILE A 292 20.42 -16.57 -12.79
CA ILE A 292 20.88 -16.88 -14.14
C ILE A 292 22.41 -16.72 -14.14
N PRO A 293 23.20 -17.72 -14.60
CA PRO A 293 24.66 -17.68 -14.52
C PRO A 293 25.31 -16.43 -15.12
N ARG A 294 24.78 -15.91 -16.23
CA ARG A 294 25.26 -14.68 -16.87
C ARG A 294 25.07 -13.41 -16.05
N HIS A 295 24.24 -13.43 -15.01
CA HIS A 295 24.00 -12.32 -14.09
C HIS A 295 24.67 -12.52 -12.72
N GLY A 296 25.52 -13.55 -12.59
CA GLY A 296 26.20 -13.87 -11.36
C GLY A 296 25.26 -14.29 -10.24
N ASP A 297 25.53 -13.81 -9.03
CA ASP A 297 24.74 -14.15 -7.84
C ASP A 297 23.41 -13.37 -7.73
N ASN A 298 23.12 -12.49 -8.66
CA ASN A 298 21.91 -11.68 -8.64
C ASN A 298 20.67 -12.52 -8.97
N LEU A 299 19.60 -12.27 -8.23
CA LEU A 299 18.28 -12.84 -8.49
C LEU A 299 17.46 -11.88 -9.35
N LEU A 300 16.85 -12.42 -10.40
CA LEU A 300 15.91 -11.71 -11.24
C LEU A 300 14.51 -12.14 -10.90
N ARG A 301 13.69 -11.19 -10.50
CA ARG A 301 12.26 -11.42 -10.28
C ARG A 301 11.52 -11.38 -11.62
N ARG A 302 10.66 -12.34 -11.85
CA ARG A 302 9.80 -12.41 -13.03
C ARG A 302 8.39 -12.82 -12.61
N VAL A 303 7.41 -12.22 -13.24
CA VAL A 303 6.02 -12.59 -13.10
C VAL A 303 5.66 -13.52 -14.26
N LEU A 304 4.95 -14.59 -13.96
CA LEU A 304 4.46 -15.57 -14.88
C LEU A 304 2.94 -15.65 -14.74
N GLU A 305 2.25 -15.66 -15.85
CA GLU A 305 0.82 -15.92 -15.86
C GLU A 305 0.55 -17.40 -15.62
N ASP A 306 -0.67 -17.72 -15.24
CA ASP A 306 -1.08 -19.10 -14.93
C ASP A 306 -0.87 -20.05 -16.13
N ASP A 307 -1.24 -19.61 -17.32
CA ASP A 307 -1.07 -20.35 -18.57
C ASP A 307 0.39 -20.54 -19.00
N THR A 308 1.28 -19.65 -18.58
CA THR A 308 2.70 -19.70 -18.95
C THR A 308 3.58 -20.46 -17.95
N LEU A 309 3.08 -20.72 -16.74
CA LEU A 309 3.85 -21.38 -15.69
C LEU A 309 4.33 -22.78 -16.13
N HIS A 310 3.44 -23.59 -16.71
CA HIS A 310 3.73 -24.96 -17.17
C HIS A 310 4.28 -25.03 -18.58
N ASN A 311 4.35 -23.91 -19.29
CA ASN A 311 4.95 -23.86 -20.60
C ASN A 311 6.47 -23.83 -20.47
N VAL A 312 7.12 -24.99 -20.66
CA VAL A 312 8.57 -25.15 -20.53
C VAL A 312 9.33 -24.14 -21.42
N SER A 313 8.81 -23.80 -22.59
CA SER A 313 9.45 -22.86 -23.51
C SER A 313 9.53 -21.44 -22.93
N SER A 314 8.62 -21.05 -22.07
CA SER A 314 8.63 -19.75 -21.39
C SER A 314 9.84 -19.57 -20.47
N TRP A 315 10.41 -20.68 -19.99
CA TRP A 315 11.56 -20.69 -19.09
C TRP A 315 12.91 -20.66 -19.82
N THR A 316 12.96 -20.97 -21.11
CA THR A 316 14.22 -20.97 -21.90
C THR A 316 14.88 -19.59 -21.94
N ARG A 317 14.12 -18.53 -21.72
CA ARG A 317 14.64 -17.15 -21.57
C ARG A 317 15.63 -16.98 -20.40
N PHE A 318 15.57 -17.87 -19.41
CA PHE A 318 16.47 -17.84 -18.25
C PHE A 318 17.77 -18.63 -18.50
N GLY A 319 17.73 -19.62 -19.37
CA GLY A 319 18.88 -20.45 -19.71
C GLY A 319 18.44 -21.75 -20.37
N PRO A 320 19.40 -22.65 -20.70
CA PRO A 320 19.13 -23.91 -21.34
C PRO A 320 18.34 -24.84 -20.41
N ILE A 321 17.44 -25.61 -21.00
CA ILE A 321 16.73 -26.70 -20.33
C ILE A 321 17.24 -28.00 -20.98
N PHE A 322 17.99 -28.75 -20.21
CA PHE A 322 18.66 -29.98 -20.70
C PHE A 322 17.71 -31.18 -20.72
N ARG A 323 16.73 -31.21 -19.80
CA ARG A 323 15.79 -32.30 -19.61
C ARG A 323 14.36 -31.78 -19.44
N PRO A 324 13.64 -31.49 -20.56
CA PRO A 324 12.32 -30.88 -20.52
C PRO A 324 11.29 -31.65 -19.70
N GLN A 325 11.28 -32.99 -19.78
CA GLN A 325 10.31 -33.78 -19.00
C GLN A 325 10.55 -33.72 -17.50
N GLN A 326 11.80 -33.77 -17.07
CA GLN A 326 12.16 -33.60 -15.64
C GLN A 326 11.91 -32.20 -15.18
N PHE A 327 12.17 -31.21 -16.03
CA PHE A 327 11.88 -29.83 -15.74
C PHE A 327 10.37 -29.59 -15.53
N SER A 328 9.52 -30.17 -16.41
CA SER A 328 8.07 -30.11 -16.26
C SER A 328 7.57 -30.72 -14.93
N ARG A 329 8.14 -31.88 -14.55
CA ARG A 329 7.83 -32.49 -13.24
C ARG A 329 8.25 -31.60 -12.07
N MET A 330 9.37 -30.94 -12.21
CA MET A 330 9.89 -30.02 -11.21
C MET A 330 9.02 -28.77 -11.07
N LEU A 331 8.50 -28.23 -12.18
CA LEU A 331 7.52 -27.13 -12.14
C LEU A 331 6.29 -27.53 -11.34
N ALA A 332 5.76 -28.74 -11.52
CA ALA A 332 4.62 -29.24 -10.75
C ALA A 332 4.93 -29.35 -9.24
N ILE A 333 6.18 -29.69 -8.87
CA ILE A 333 6.62 -29.71 -7.46
C ILE A 333 6.67 -28.28 -6.91
N TRP A 334 7.25 -27.36 -7.65
CA TRP A 334 7.35 -25.96 -7.22
C TRP A 334 5.99 -25.30 -7.10
N GLU A 335 5.06 -25.58 -8.02
CA GLU A 335 3.69 -25.10 -7.92
C GLU A 335 3.03 -25.54 -6.62
N ARG A 336 3.18 -26.80 -6.23
CA ARG A 336 2.68 -27.28 -4.93
C ARG A 336 3.35 -26.56 -3.76
N ALA A 337 4.66 -26.31 -3.86
CA ALA A 337 5.38 -25.53 -2.84
C ALA A 337 4.89 -24.08 -2.73
N THR A 338 4.30 -23.51 -3.79
CA THR A 338 3.76 -22.15 -3.74
C THR A 338 2.59 -21.98 -2.76
N GLN A 339 1.94 -23.07 -2.36
CA GLN A 339 0.89 -23.03 -1.36
C GLN A 339 1.40 -22.51 0.00
N ILE A 340 2.68 -22.75 0.32
CA ILE A 340 3.31 -22.28 1.56
C ILE A 340 3.43 -20.76 1.58
N GLY A 341 3.79 -20.19 0.45
CA GLY A 341 3.95 -18.75 0.27
C GLY A 341 2.80 -18.11 -0.52
N ALA A 342 1.66 -18.79 -0.66
CA ALA A 342 0.50 -18.24 -1.34
C ALA A 342 -0.01 -17.02 -0.56
N ARG A 343 -0.23 -15.92 -1.26
CA ARG A 343 -0.71 -14.68 -0.65
C ARG A 343 -1.56 -13.86 -1.59
N ASN A 344 -2.35 -12.98 -0.99
CA ASN A 344 -3.09 -11.98 -1.71
C ASN A 344 -2.24 -10.72 -1.81
N ALA A 345 -2.30 -10.06 -2.93
CA ALA A 345 -1.56 -8.83 -3.21
C ALA A 345 -2.42 -7.83 -3.98
N ALA A 346 -2.00 -6.60 -4.01
CA ALA A 346 -2.62 -5.55 -4.81
C ALA A 346 -1.57 -4.86 -5.69
N ASN A 347 -1.96 -4.47 -6.89
CA ASN A 347 -1.15 -3.64 -7.78
C ASN A 347 -1.29 -2.16 -7.37
N PHE A 348 -0.96 -1.85 -6.12
CA PHE A 348 -1.18 -0.53 -5.56
C PHE A 348 -0.16 -0.21 -4.49
N ILE A 349 0.22 1.05 -4.34
CA ILE A 349 1.15 1.51 -3.31
C ILE A 349 0.47 2.55 -2.43
N GLY A 350 0.52 2.31 -1.12
CA GLY A 350 -0.09 3.16 -0.12
C GLY A 350 -1.24 2.48 0.59
N LEU A 351 -2.24 3.25 1.01
CA LEU A 351 -3.44 2.74 1.64
C LEU A 351 -4.42 2.25 0.58
N CYS A 352 -4.83 1.00 0.67
CA CYS A 352 -5.84 0.39 -0.21
C CYS A 352 -6.66 -0.63 0.56
N TYR A 353 -7.69 -1.17 -0.06
CA TYR A 353 -8.40 -2.30 0.53
C TYR A 353 -7.69 -3.61 0.19
N HIS A 354 -7.52 -4.44 1.20
CA HIS A 354 -7.02 -5.81 1.10
C HIS A 354 -7.98 -6.72 1.84
N GLU A 355 -8.59 -7.67 1.14
CA GLU A 355 -9.63 -8.56 1.71
C GLU A 355 -10.78 -7.80 2.42
N GLY A 356 -11.23 -6.72 1.82
CA GLY A 356 -12.32 -5.91 2.34
C GLY A 356 -11.96 -4.98 3.50
N LYS A 357 -10.69 -4.90 3.89
CA LYS A 357 -10.20 -4.03 4.98
C LYS A 357 -9.13 -3.08 4.47
N PRO A 358 -9.11 -1.83 4.94
CA PRO A 358 -8.02 -0.94 4.64
C PRO A 358 -6.69 -1.50 5.16
N ALA A 359 -5.67 -1.48 4.32
CA ALA A 359 -4.33 -1.98 4.63
C ALA A 359 -3.27 -1.19 3.89
N ILE A 360 -2.03 -1.24 4.38
CA ILE A 360 -0.88 -0.68 3.68
C ILE A 360 -0.36 -1.71 2.70
N ASN A 361 -0.05 -1.25 1.49
CA ASN A 361 0.68 -2.03 0.51
C ASN A 361 1.90 -1.23 0.04
N GLU A 362 3.11 -1.76 0.18
CA GLU A 362 4.36 -1.06 -0.15
C GLU A 362 5.50 -2.01 -0.50
N GLY A 363 6.48 -1.51 -1.28
CA GLY A 363 7.72 -2.20 -1.57
C GLY A 363 7.52 -3.58 -2.20
N PRO A 364 8.18 -4.63 -1.66
CA PRO A 364 8.12 -5.98 -2.23
C PRO A 364 6.74 -6.64 -2.23
N ASP A 365 5.78 -6.09 -1.46
CA ASP A 365 4.40 -6.61 -1.40
C ASP A 365 3.54 -6.16 -2.57
N CYS A 366 4.05 -5.24 -3.39
CA CYS A 366 3.40 -4.81 -4.62
C CYS A 366 3.77 -5.73 -5.77
N TYR A 367 2.76 -6.19 -6.52
CA TYR A 367 2.95 -7.10 -7.65
C TYR A 367 2.41 -6.49 -8.93
N PHE A 368 3.33 -6.02 -9.76
CA PHE A 368 3.05 -5.54 -11.11
C PHE A 368 3.63 -6.51 -12.12
N SER A 369 2.93 -6.74 -13.24
CA SER A 369 3.44 -7.57 -14.34
C SER A 369 4.71 -6.96 -14.94
N GLU A 370 4.72 -5.65 -15.14
CA GLU A 370 5.83 -4.87 -15.65
C GLU A 370 6.03 -3.63 -14.74
N PRO A 371 6.67 -3.80 -13.56
CA PRO A 371 6.73 -2.76 -12.55
C PRO A 371 7.30 -1.45 -13.07
N ASP A 372 8.40 -1.50 -13.82
CA ASP A 372 9.07 -0.30 -14.37
C ASP A 372 8.19 0.46 -15.40
N LYS A 373 7.24 -0.23 -16.03
CA LYS A 373 6.34 0.37 -17.00
C LYS A 373 5.03 0.85 -16.40
N GLN A 374 4.55 0.21 -15.33
CA GLN A 374 3.23 0.49 -14.77
C GLN A 374 3.25 1.47 -13.63
N CYS A 375 4.27 1.41 -12.76
CA CYS A 375 4.32 2.20 -11.54
C CYS A 375 5.74 2.58 -11.16
N PRO A 376 6.14 3.86 -11.30
CA PRO A 376 7.47 4.32 -10.91
C PRO A 376 7.72 4.22 -9.40
N TYR A 377 6.67 3.97 -8.62
CA TYR A 377 6.73 3.85 -7.14
C TYR A 377 6.82 2.42 -6.65
N HIS A 378 6.97 1.42 -7.51
CA HIS A 378 6.91 0.00 -7.15
C HIS A 378 7.89 -0.44 -6.05
N ASN A 379 8.95 0.34 -5.81
CA ASN A 379 9.93 0.11 -4.75
C ASN A 379 9.79 1.10 -3.58
N LEU A 380 8.75 1.93 -3.56
CA LEU A 380 8.55 2.90 -2.48
C LEU A 380 8.31 2.16 -1.17
N GLN A 381 9.02 2.59 -0.13
CA GLN A 381 8.80 2.20 1.26
C GLN A 381 8.55 3.47 2.07
N PHE A 382 7.44 3.50 2.78
CA PHE A 382 7.07 4.66 3.59
C PHE A 382 7.99 4.78 4.81
N PRO A 383 8.43 6.00 5.16
CA PRO A 383 9.18 6.23 6.39
C PRO A 383 8.41 5.72 7.61
N ALA A 384 9.08 4.94 8.44
CA ALA A 384 8.60 4.53 9.76
C ALA A 384 9.32 5.34 10.85
N GLY A 385 8.69 5.50 12.01
CA GLY A 385 9.29 6.24 13.11
C GLY A 385 8.41 6.30 14.34
N ALA A 386 8.76 7.17 15.27
CA ALA A 386 8.00 7.38 16.50
C ALA A 386 6.87 8.41 16.27
N ILE A 387 5.76 8.26 17.00
CA ILE A 387 4.63 9.21 16.93
C ILE A 387 5.06 10.63 17.36
N GLU A 388 6.00 10.71 18.29
CA GLU A 388 6.59 11.99 18.75
C GLU A 388 7.31 12.75 17.61
N ASP A 389 7.79 12.04 16.61
CA ASP A 389 8.39 12.67 15.43
C ASP A 389 7.34 13.27 14.50
N ALA A 390 6.13 12.73 14.47
CA ALA A 390 5.00 13.34 13.78
C ALA A 390 4.67 14.73 14.37
N ALA A 391 4.56 14.81 15.70
CA ALA A 391 4.30 16.08 16.38
C ALA A 391 5.41 17.12 16.11
N LYS A 392 6.69 16.71 16.13
CA LYS A 392 7.84 17.60 15.81
C LYS A 392 7.75 18.13 14.38
N VAL A 393 7.43 17.26 13.42
CA VAL A 393 7.30 17.63 12.01
C VAL A 393 6.16 18.61 11.81
N ILE A 394 4.95 18.31 12.32
CA ILE A 394 3.80 19.20 12.21
C ILE A 394 4.09 20.57 12.82
N THR A 395 4.68 20.60 14.02
CA THR A 395 5.05 21.84 14.70
C THR A 395 6.08 22.64 13.90
N ALA A 396 7.07 21.98 13.29
CA ALA A 396 8.05 22.67 12.47
C ALA A 396 7.44 23.31 11.21
N TYR A 397 6.47 22.64 10.58
CA TYR A 397 5.74 23.20 9.44
C TYR A 397 4.84 24.37 9.85
N GLN A 398 4.29 24.36 11.07
CA GLN A 398 3.53 25.46 11.63
C GLN A 398 4.39 26.68 12.01
N ASN A 399 5.65 26.47 12.37
CA ASN A 399 6.55 27.53 12.81
C ASN A 399 7.34 28.19 11.66
N THR A 400 7.18 27.74 10.43
CA THR A 400 7.83 28.40 9.29
C THR A 400 7.16 29.72 8.94
N PHE A 401 7.88 30.63 8.26
CA PHE A 401 7.31 31.91 7.80
C PHE A 401 6.14 31.78 6.82
N GLN A 402 6.04 30.62 6.16
CA GLN A 402 4.94 30.25 5.27
C GLN A 402 3.95 29.31 5.98
N GLN A 403 3.74 29.53 7.25
CA GLN A 403 2.98 28.68 8.16
C GLN A 403 1.74 28.05 7.54
N ASN A 404 0.86 28.87 6.93
CA ASN A 404 -0.41 28.37 6.38
C ASN A 404 -0.16 27.47 5.17
N ALA A 405 0.58 27.94 4.16
CA ALA A 405 0.87 27.20 2.96
C ALA A 405 1.67 25.92 3.24
N ALA A 406 2.66 25.97 4.12
CA ALA A 406 3.46 24.80 4.50
C ALA A 406 2.58 23.75 5.21
N THR A 407 1.70 24.17 6.09
CA THR A 407 0.80 23.25 6.81
C THR A 407 -0.27 22.68 5.90
N ILE A 408 -0.86 23.47 5.00
CA ILE A 408 -1.80 22.97 3.99
C ILE A 408 -1.12 21.93 3.11
N LEU A 409 0.11 22.20 2.64
CA LEU A 409 0.86 21.27 1.81
C LEU A 409 1.14 19.94 2.54
N LEU A 410 1.61 19.98 3.79
CA LEU A 410 1.86 18.77 4.58
C LEU A 410 0.55 18.01 4.85
N THR A 411 -0.50 18.71 5.28
CA THR A 411 -1.81 18.10 5.57
C THR A 411 -2.44 17.49 4.34
N TRP A 412 -2.38 18.19 3.20
CA TRP A 412 -2.84 17.67 1.92
C TRP A 412 -2.08 16.41 1.52
N ALA A 413 -0.75 16.43 1.65
CA ALA A 413 0.08 15.32 1.26
C ALA A 413 -0.17 14.06 2.11
N LEU A 414 -0.20 14.21 3.43
CA LEU A 414 -0.50 13.10 4.36
C LEU A 414 -1.97 12.66 4.29
N GLY A 415 -2.87 13.60 4.01
CA GLY A 415 -4.30 13.33 3.83
C GLY A 415 -4.63 12.64 2.50
N GLY A 416 -3.75 12.65 1.50
CA GLY A 416 -3.98 12.01 0.20
C GLY A 416 -4.39 10.54 0.29
N HIS A 417 -3.90 9.85 1.31
CA HIS A 417 -4.27 8.46 1.61
C HIS A 417 -5.72 8.27 2.07
N LEU A 418 -6.38 9.33 2.59
CA LEU A 418 -7.80 9.30 2.95
C LEU A 418 -8.72 9.11 1.76
N LYS A 419 -8.22 9.30 0.54
CA LYS A 419 -8.97 9.04 -0.69
C LYS A 419 -9.61 7.66 -0.70
N VAL A 420 -8.94 6.65 -0.16
CA VAL A 420 -9.47 5.28 -0.04
C VAL A 420 -10.73 5.23 0.84
N LEU A 421 -10.80 6.03 1.89
CA LEU A 421 -11.92 6.07 2.85
C LEU A 421 -13.04 7.02 2.40
N LEU A 422 -12.68 8.13 1.75
CA LEU A 422 -13.62 9.18 1.31
C LEU A 422 -14.15 8.96 -0.12
N GLY A 423 -13.39 8.22 -0.98
CA GLY A 423 -13.69 8.02 -2.39
C GLY A 423 -13.16 9.11 -3.33
N PHE A 424 -12.63 10.21 -2.79
CA PHE A 424 -12.04 11.31 -3.54
C PHE A 424 -10.94 12.00 -2.73
N TRP A 425 -10.08 12.76 -3.43
CA TRP A 425 -9.14 13.69 -2.80
C TRP A 425 -8.79 14.83 -3.77
N PRO A 426 -8.78 16.10 -3.32
CA PRO A 426 -8.48 17.23 -4.18
C PRO A 426 -7.00 17.24 -4.59
N HIS A 427 -6.73 17.79 -5.77
CA HIS A 427 -5.37 18.19 -6.13
C HIS A 427 -5.01 19.48 -5.40
N LEU A 428 -3.73 19.79 -5.29
CA LEU A 428 -3.24 21.01 -4.66
C LEU A 428 -2.54 21.89 -5.67
N VAL A 429 -2.95 23.14 -5.78
CA VAL A 429 -2.24 24.19 -6.53
C VAL A 429 -1.42 25.01 -5.54
N LEU A 430 -0.11 24.97 -5.72
CA LEU A 430 0.85 25.77 -4.96
C LEU A 430 1.33 26.93 -5.84
N GLN A 431 0.74 28.10 -5.64
CA GLN A 431 1.19 29.34 -6.24
C GLN A 431 2.32 29.94 -5.40
N ALA A 432 3.29 30.58 -6.02
CA ALA A 432 4.41 31.16 -5.30
C ALA A 432 4.96 32.39 -6.03
N ASP A 433 5.17 33.46 -5.30
CA ASP A 433 5.93 34.58 -5.79
C ASP A 433 7.38 34.18 -6.08
N LYS A 434 8.03 34.84 -7.03
CA LYS A 434 9.42 34.57 -7.36
C LYS A 434 10.31 34.76 -6.11
N GLY A 435 11.01 33.68 -5.74
CA GLY A 435 11.89 33.68 -4.58
C GLY A 435 11.21 33.47 -3.22
N ALA A 436 9.92 33.11 -3.18
CA ALA A 436 9.17 32.83 -1.93
C ALA A 436 9.52 31.49 -1.27
N GLY A 437 10.46 30.72 -1.83
CA GLY A 437 10.94 29.47 -1.21
C GLY A 437 10.21 28.19 -1.65
N LYS A 438 9.44 28.23 -2.75
CA LYS A 438 8.70 27.07 -3.30
C LYS A 438 9.55 25.81 -3.39
N SER A 439 10.67 25.89 -4.12
CA SER A 439 11.54 24.72 -4.33
C SER A 439 12.17 24.21 -3.02
N THR A 440 12.46 25.10 -2.07
CA THR A 440 12.95 24.69 -0.74
C THR A 440 11.88 23.93 0.03
N LEU A 441 10.64 24.42 0.05
CA LEU A 441 9.52 23.77 0.73
C LEU A 441 9.24 22.38 0.13
N ILE A 442 9.23 22.27 -1.21
CA ILE A 442 9.03 21.00 -1.91
C ILE A 442 10.15 19.99 -1.55
N LYS A 443 11.42 20.40 -1.59
CA LYS A 443 12.56 19.54 -1.18
C LYS A 443 12.45 19.09 0.28
N ARG A 444 11.93 19.93 1.16
CA ARG A 444 11.65 19.52 2.55
C ARG A 444 10.55 18.47 2.61
N LEU A 445 9.49 18.63 1.84
CA LEU A 445 8.40 17.65 1.76
C LEU A 445 8.91 16.31 1.22
N GLU A 446 9.71 16.31 0.15
CA GLU A 446 10.33 15.09 -0.41
C GLU A 446 11.10 14.32 0.67
N ARG A 447 11.92 15.02 1.45
CA ARG A 447 12.67 14.41 2.55
C ARG A 447 11.77 13.93 3.69
N THR A 448 10.75 14.71 4.03
CA THR A 448 9.93 14.48 5.22
C THR A 448 9.02 13.26 5.07
N ILE A 449 8.39 13.08 3.92
CA ILE A 449 7.37 12.03 3.71
C ILE A 449 7.70 11.05 2.58
N GLY A 450 8.81 11.22 1.88
CA GLY A 450 9.12 10.43 0.68
C GLY A 450 8.34 10.89 -0.55
N PHE A 451 7.92 12.15 -0.59
CA PHE A 451 7.19 12.74 -1.71
C PHE A 451 7.99 12.69 -3.01
N THR A 452 7.33 12.47 -4.13
CA THR A 452 7.96 12.41 -5.44
C THR A 452 7.54 13.59 -6.30
N MET A 453 8.54 14.36 -6.77
CA MET A 453 8.32 15.49 -7.68
C MET A 453 8.78 15.14 -9.09
N PHE A 454 7.91 15.32 -10.08
CA PHE A 454 8.25 15.17 -11.49
C PHE A 454 8.54 16.53 -12.07
N SER A 455 9.75 16.69 -12.64
CA SER A 455 10.09 17.89 -13.39
C SER A 455 9.25 17.95 -14.67
N GLY A 456 8.95 19.17 -15.15
CA GLY A 456 8.24 19.33 -16.38
C GLY A 456 8.85 18.58 -17.58
N GLN A 457 10.19 18.41 -17.65
CA GLN A 457 10.84 17.62 -18.71
C GLN A 457 10.47 16.14 -18.68
N SER A 458 10.25 15.58 -17.47
CA SER A 458 9.87 14.17 -17.31
C SER A 458 8.41 13.88 -17.71
N LEU A 459 7.56 14.90 -17.81
CA LEU A 459 6.12 14.79 -18.15
C LEU A 459 5.81 15.06 -19.63
N GLY A 460 6.79 14.90 -20.51
CA GLY A 460 6.67 15.25 -21.94
C GLY A 460 5.81 14.32 -22.80
N THR A 461 5.27 13.24 -22.25
CA THR A 461 4.44 12.26 -22.96
C THR A 461 3.23 11.83 -22.12
N GLU A 462 2.13 11.47 -22.80
CA GLU A 462 0.93 10.94 -22.16
C GLU A 462 1.22 9.71 -21.28
N TYR A 463 2.08 8.83 -21.75
CA TYR A 463 2.50 7.65 -20.98
C TYR A 463 3.12 8.02 -19.62
N ARG A 464 3.99 9.03 -19.59
CA ARG A 464 4.61 9.50 -18.35
C ARG A 464 3.64 10.21 -17.42
N LEU A 465 2.68 10.95 -17.99
CA LEU A 465 1.60 11.54 -17.22
C LEU A 465 0.75 10.46 -16.54
N ILE A 466 0.29 9.45 -17.29
CA ILE A 466 -0.52 8.35 -16.78
C ILE A 466 0.23 7.57 -15.70
N THR A 467 1.46 7.15 -15.96
CA THR A 467 2.24 6.35 -14.98
C THR A 467 2.56 7.12 -13.72
N SER A 468 2.76 8.45 -13.80
CA SER A 468 3.03 9.29 -12.65
C SER A 468 1.88 9.37 -11.63
N VAL A 469 0.64 9.15 -12.07
CA VAL A 469 -0.56 9.23 -11.21
C VAL A 469 -1.23 7.89 -10.97
N SER A 470 -0.62 6.79 -11.43
CA SER A 470 -1.25 5.49 -11.37
C SER A 470 -0.79 4.65 -10.19
N HIS A 471 -1.69 3.81 -9.70
CA HIS A 471 -1.45 2.74 -8.73
C HIS A 471 -0.86 3.20 -7.38
N THR A 472 -1.20 4.39 -6.91
CA THR A 472 -0.78 4.85 -5.59
C THR A 472 -1.77 5.81 -4.95
N SER A 473 -1.93 5.73 -3.64
CA SER A 473 -2.60 6.76 -2.84
C SER A 473 -1.62 7.85 -2.39
N HIS A 474 -0.30 7.62 -2.56
CA HIS A 474 0.71 8.60 -2.20
C HIS A 474 0.65 9.80 -3.16
N PRO A 475 0.60 11.02 -2.66
CA PRO A 475 0.56 12.20 -3.50
C PRO A 475 1.87 12.38 -4.27
N VAL A 476 1.76 12.97 -5.45
CA VAL A 476 2.88 13.25 -6.34
C VAL A 476 2.87 14.72 -6.77
N GLY A 477 3.99 15.22 -7.24
CA GLY A 477 4.10 16.60 -7.70
C GLY A 477 4.44 16.72 -9.17
N TRP A 478 3.83 17.68 -9.85
CA TRP A 478 4.15 18.10 -11.21
C TRP A 478 4.64 19.54 -11.21
N GLU A 479 5.87 19.77 -11.66
CA GLU A 479 6.48 21.09 -11.74
C GLU A 479 6.45 21.64 -13.15
N GLU A 480 6.18 22.95 -13.29
CA GLU A 480 6.25 23.70 -14.56
C GLU A 480 5.43 23.10 -15.71
N LEU A 481 4.20 22.67 -15.42
CA LEU A 481 3.31 22.10 -16.42
C LEU A 481 2.95 23.13 -17.51
N SER A 482 2.77 24.40 -17.15
CA SER A 482 2.41 25.51 -18.06
C SER A 482 3.45 25.78 -19.16
N ALA A 483 4.72 25.38 -18.95
CA ALA A 483 5.77 25.54 -19.95
C ALA A 483 5.72 24.46 -21.06
N ARG A 484 4.67 23.63 -21.10
CA ARG A 484 4.53 22.54 -22.07
C ARG A 484 3.68 22.94 -23.27
N ARG A 485 3.73 22.08 -24.30
CA ARG A 485 2.83 22.21 -25.46
C ARG A 485 1.38 22.04 -24.99
N GLN A 486 0.48 22.76 -25.64
CA GLN A 486 -0.94 22.78 -25.26
C GLN A 486 -1.56 21.39 -25.24
N ASP A 487 -1.20 20.50 -26.18
CA ASP A 487 -1.70 19.13 -26.25
C ASP A 487 -1.33 18.29 -25.00
N ILE A 488 -0.17 18.53 -24.39
CA ILE A 488 0.26 17.89 -23.15
C ILE A 488 -0.49 18.47 -21.95
N ILE A 489 -0.70 19.78 -21.93
CA ILE A 489 -1.47 20.46 -20.89
C ILE A 489 -2.91 19.95 -20.88
N ASP A 490 -3.55 19.86 -22.04
CA ASP A 490 -4.94 19.38 -22.16
C ASP A 490 -5.08 17.93 -21.68
N LYS A 491 -4.12 17.06 -22.03
CA LYS A 491 -4.08 15.67 -21.52
C LYS A 491 -3.85 15.61 -20.02
N ALA A 492 -2.96 16.44 -19.48
CA ALA A 492 -2.70 16.52 -18.05
C ALA A 492 -3.96 16.95 -17.29
N VAL A 493 -4.68 17.96 -17.80
CA VAL A 493 -5.93 18.43 -17.20
C VAL A 493 -6.99 17.33 -17.22
N ALA A 494 -7.14 16.61 -18.34
CA ALA A 494 -8.08 15.47 -18.43
C ALA A 494 -7.75 14.39 -17.40
N LEU A 495 -6.48 14.01 -17.25
CA LEU A 495 -6.03 13.05 -16.25
C LEU A 495 -6.29 13.53 -14.81
N LEU A 496 -6.08 14.82 -14.52
CA LEU A 496 -6.37 15.39 -13.21
C LEU A 496 -7.86 15.36 -12.88
N GLN A 497 -8.72 15.51 -13.88
CA GLN A 497 -10.16 15.34 -13.67
C GLN A 497 -10.53 13.91 -13.32
N GLU A 498 -9.87 12.93 -13.93
CA GLU A 498 -10.09 11.50 -13.68
C GLU A 498 -9.46 11.05 -12.34
N THR A 499 -8.29 11.55 -11.98
CA THR A 499 -7.59 11.20 -10.74
C THR A 499 -8.16 11.86 -9.48
N TYR A 500 -9.10 12.75 -9.59
CA TYR A 500 -9.83 13.29 -8.43
C TYR A 500 -10.56 12.19 -7.64
N GLN A 501 -11.15 11.24 -8.36
CA GLN A 501 -11.64 9.97 -7.85
C GLN A 501 -10.71 8.83 -8.30
N PHE A 502 -11.06 7.61 -8.02
CA PHE A 502 -10.38 6.46 -8.61
C PHE A 502 -10.97 6.17 -10.00
N THR A 503 -10.13 6.08 -11.01
CA THR A 503 -10.56 5.76 -12.37
C THR A 503 -9.67 4.69 -12.97
N LEU A 504 -10.27 3.62 -13.47
CA LEU A 504 -9.56 2.57 -14.20
C LEU A 504 -9.55 2.92 -15.69
N THR A 505 -8.38 2.94 -16.30
CA THR A 505 -8.22 3.12 -17.74
C THR A 505 -7.33 2.02 -18.34
N ARG A 506 -7.54 1.70 -19.61
CA ARG A 506 -6.73 0.74 -20.36
C ARG A 506 -6.06 1.45 -21.52
N ARG A 507 -4.77 1.22 -21.72
CA ARG A 507 -3.97 1.90 -22.74
C ARG A 507 -2.99 0.94 -23.44
N GLY A 508 -2.65 1.28 -24.68
CA GLY A 508 -1.72 0.52 -25.50
C GLY A 508 -2.34 -0.70 -26.19
N ALA A 509 -1.59 -1.32 -27.10
CA ALA A 509 -2.01 -2.52 -27.83
C ALA A 509 -2.27 -3.72 -26.89
N ASP A 510 -1.52 -3.78 -25.79
CA ASP A 510 -1.63 -4.85 -24.79
C ASP A 510 -2.73 -4.59 -23.74
N MET A 511 -3.55 -3.54 -23.92
CA MET A 511 -4.63 -3.15 -23.01
C MET A 511 -4.19 -3.08 -21.55
N THR A 512 -2.96 -2.59 -21.29
CA THR A 512 -2.42 -2.44 -19.93
C THR A 512 -3.33 -1.57 -19.09
N GLU A 513 -3.70 -2.07 -17.92
CA GLU A 513 -4.56 -1.37 -16.97
C GLU A 513 -3.77 -0.39 -16.12
N TYR A 514 -4.32 0.82 -15.98
CA TYR A 514 -3.82 1.88 -15.10
C TYR A 514 -4.92 2.34 -14.17
N LEU A 515 -4.69 2.22 -12.88
CA LEU A 515 -5.58 2.75 -11.85
C LEU A 515 -5.14 4.17 -11.50
N LEU A 516 -5.79 5.16 -12.12
CA LEU A 516 -5.55 6.58 -11.87
C LEU A 516 -6.00 6.94 -10.46
N SER A 517 -5.06 7.33 -9.60
CA SER A 517 -5.33 7.38 -8.16
C SER A 517 -4.59 8.48 -7.40
N ALA A 518 -3.36 8.83 -7.79
CA ALA A 518 -2.55 9.76 -7.02
C ALA A 518 -3.12 11.18 -7.02
N PRO A 519 -3.26 11.82 -5.85
CA PRO A 519 -3.44 13.27 -5.77
C PRO A 519 -2.20 13.99 -6.29
N VAL A 520 -2.39 15.10 -7.00
CA VAL A 520 -1.29 15.82 -7.64
C VAL A 520 -1.11 17.21 -7.06
N LEU A 521 0.13 17.54 -6.68
CA LEU A 521 0.59 18.89 -6.41
C LEU A 521 0.97 19.56 -7.75
N LEU A 522 0.28 20.60 -8.11
CA LEU A 522 0.65 21.46 -9.25
C LEU A 522 1.46 22.65 -8.72
N ALA A 523 2.75 22.70 -9.08
CA ALA A 523 3.65 23.74 -8.64
C ALA A 523 4.16 24.54 -9.86
N GLY A 524 3.79 25.81 -9.97
CA GLY A 524 4.18 26.67 -11.08
C GLY A 524 3.76 28.12 -10.87
N GLU A 525 4.21 29.00 -11.78
CA GLU A 525 3.77 30.40 -11.79
C GLU A 525 2.38 30.53 -12.40
N ASP A 526 2.14 29.85 -13.53
CA ASP A 526 0.85 29.81 -14.23
C ASP A 526 0.36 28.36 -14.34
N VAL A 527 -0.57 27.97 -13.51
CA VAL A 527 -1.20 26.65 -13.58
C VAL A 527 -2.57 26.84 -14.25
N PRO A 528 -2.92 26.05 -15.29
CA PRO A 528 -4.21 26.12 -15.95
C PRO A 528 -5.31 25.57 -15.03
N VAL A 529 -5.77 26.44 -14.11
CA VAL A 529 -6.65 26.03 -12.98
C VAL A 529 -8.13 26.13 -13.33
N ASP A 530 -8.50 26.96 -14.31
CA ASP A 530 -9.90 27.29 -14.58
C ASP A 530 -10.78 26.08 -14.88
N SER A 531 -10.21 25.05 -15.53
CA SER A 531 -10.92 23.79 -15.83
C SER A 531 -10.95 22.79 -14.68
N LEU A 532 -10.19 23.06 -13.60
CA LEU A 532 -10.06 22.18 -12.43
C LEU A 532 -10.69 22.76 -11.16
N LEU A 533 -11.34 23.92 -11.21
CA LEU A 533 -11.81 24.72 -10.07
C LEU A 533 -12.54 23.93 -8.99
N GLY A 534 -13.39 22.96 -9.37
CA GLY A 534 -14.12 22.13 -8.42
C GLY A 534 -13.34 20.90 -7.89
N LYS A 535 -12.07 20.73 -8.28
CA LYS A 535 -11.27 19.52 -7.97
C LYS A 535 -9.93 19.85 -7.32
N VAL A 536 -9.67 21.13 -7.02
CA VAL A 536 -8.42 21.58 -6.43
C VAL A 536 -8.65 22.33 -5.11
N VAL A 537 -7.65 22.27 -4.28
CA VAL A 537 -7.39 23.19 -3.17
C VAL A 537 -6.22 24.08 -3.60
N ARG A 538 -6.22 25.32 -3.20
CA ARG A 538 -5.19 26.28 -3.54
C ARG A 538 -4.52 26.81 -2.28
N THR A 539 -3.23 27.06 -2.35
CA THR A 539 -2.51 27.85 -1.36
C THR A 539 -1.39 28.64 -2.01
N GLN A 540 -1.00 29.74 -1.35
CA GLN A 540 -0.03 30.67 -1.90
C GLN A 540 1.14 30.88 -0.95
N LEU A 541 2.36 30.82 -1.50
CA LEU A 541 3.58 31.25 -0.84
C LEU A 541 3.83 32.72 -1.15
N SER A 542 3.82 33.57 -0.14
CA SER A 542 4.12 34.98 -0.25
C SER A 542 5.20 35.39 0.76
N GLY A 543 5.97 36.42 0.43
CA GLY A 543 7.03 36.91 1.31
C GLY A 543 8.38 36.22 1.10
N ARG A 544 9.44 36.81 1.66
CA ARG A 544 10.84 36.40 1.42
C ARG A 544 11.67 36.22 2.67
N ARG A 545 11.09 36.40 3.86
CA ARG A 545 11.82 36.39 5.12
C ARG A 545 11.04 35.63 6.20
N GLY A 546 11.76 34.86 6.99
CA GLY A 546 11.23 34.11 8.12
C GLY A 546 12.03 32.83 8.37
N GLU A 547 11.60 32.07 9.34
CA GLU A 547 12.23 30.78 9.67
C GLU A 547 11.97 29.72 8.59
N LEU A 548 13.00 28.97 8.28
CA LEU A 548 12.92 27.83 7.37
C LEU A 548 12.68 26.55 8.16
N ILE A 549 12.09 25.54 7.50
CA ILE A 549 12.00 24.20 8.06
C ILE A 549 13.44 23.64 8.24
N PRO A 550 13.83 23.21 9.46
CA PRO A 550 15.19 22.76 9.74
C PRO A 550 15.63 21.55 8.89
N ASP A 551 16.91 21.53 8.53
CA ASP A 551 17.51 20.39 7.83
C ASP A 551 17.58 19.11 8.70
N SER A 552 17.68 19.29 10.02
CA SER A 552 17.76 18.22 11.01
C SER A 552 16.41 17.61 11.39
N LEU A 553 15.32 18.07 10.77
CA LEU A 553 13.98 17.57 11.08
C LEU A 553 13.90 16.06 10.82
N PRO A 554 13.33 15.25 11.74
CA PRO A 554 13.10 13.84 11.50
C PRO A 554 12.14 13.63 10.34
N ARG A 555 12.11 12.42 9.78
CA ARG A 555 11.06 12.05 8.83
C ARG A 555 9.74 11.88 9.56
N PHE A 556 8.65 12.25 8.91
CA PHE A 556 7.33 11.92 9.41
C PHE A 556 7.11 10.41 9.35
N PRO A 557 6.55 9.76 10.38
CA PRO A 557 6.31 8.31 10.41
C PRO A 557 5.09 7.96 9.54
N VAL A 558 5.26 8.05 8.22
CA VAL A 558 4.15 7.84 7.26
C VAL A 558 3.58 6.44 7.37
N ARG A 559 4.43 5.41 7.55
CA ARG A 559 3.97 4.02 7.71
C ARG A 559 3.05 3.89 8.92
N ASP A 560 3.44 4.46 10.04
CA ASP A 560 2.67 4.41 11.30
C ASP A 560 1.36 5.19 11.16
N TRP A 561 1.39 6.32 10.45
CA TRP A 561 0.20 7.08 10.07
C TRP A 561 -0.76 6.24 9.23
N LEU A 562 -0.27 5.54 8.19
CA LEU A 562 -1.09 4.68 7.34
C LEU A 562 -1.64 3.47 8.11
N GLN A 563 -0.86 2.89 9.03
CA GLN A 563 -1.32 1.82 9.93
C GLN A 563 -2.44 2.31 10.85
N TRP A 564 -2.32 3.53 11.33
CA TRP A 564 -3.34 4.15 12.16
C TRP A 564 -4.62 4.41 11.35
N LEU A 565 -4.51 4.96 10.13
CA LEU A 565 -5.64 5.17 9.23
C LEU A 565 -6.34 3.85 8.87
N ALA A 566 -5.59 2.78 8.63
CA ALA A 566 -6.13 1.46 8.29
C ALA A 566 -7.00 0.85 9.41
N ARG A 567 -6.84 1.32 10.64
CA ARG A 567 -7.63 0.86 11.80
C ARG A 567 -8.87 1.70 12.07
N LEU A 568 -9.01 2.83 11.38
CA LEU A 568 -10.18 3.69 11.55
C LEU A 568 -11.40 3.06 10.87
N ASP A 569 -12.56 3.26 11.50
CA ASP A 569 -13.81 2.98 10.83
C ASP A 569 -14.03 4.01 9.70
N ALA A 570 -14.22 3.52 8.48
CA ALA A 570 -14.48 4.38 7.32
C ALA A 570 -15.74 5.25 7.50
N ASN A 571 -16.76 4.76 8.20
CA ASN A 571 -17.96 5.53 8.49
C ASN A 571 -17.65 6.70 9.43
N ARG A 572 -16.84 6.48 10.46
CA ARG A 572 -16.36 7.56 11.33
C ARG A 572 -15.66 8.67 10.53
N VAL A 573 -14.77 8.29 9.61
CA VAL A 573 -14.06 9.27 8.77
C VAL A 573 -15.02 10.06 7.89
N ARG A 574 -16.01 9.39 7.29
CA ARG A 574 -17.05 10.04 6.48
C ARG A 574 -17.96 10.98 7.33
N GLU A 575 -18.26 10.60 8.56
CA GLU A 575 -19.01 11.45 9.49
C GLU A 575 -18.23 12.69 9.90
N LEU A 576 -16.95 12.56 10.21
CA LEU A 576 -16.06 13.69 10.48
C LEU A 576 -16.03 14.64 9.27
N TYR A 577 -15.86 14.11 8.07
CA TYR A 577 -15.89 14.89 6.84
C TYR A 577 -17.22 15.64 6.66
N ARG A 578 -18.37 14.99 6.89
CA ARG A 578 -19.67 15.64 6.79
C ARG A 578 -19.81 16.80 7.80
N GLY A 579 -19.34 16.59 9.02
CA GLY A 579 -19.33 17.62 10.06
C GLY A 579 -18.44 18.81 9.70
N ASP A 580 -17.23 18.55 9.22
CA ASP A 580 -16.29 19.58 8.77
C ASP A 580 -16.83 20.32 7.52
N TYR A 581 -17.46 19.59 6.58
CA TYR A 581 -18.12 20.19 5.42
C TYR A 581 -19.25 21.16 5.83
N GLN A 582 -20.14 20.73 6.73
CA GLN A 582 -21.23 21.59 7.20
C GLN A 582 -20.69 22.83 7.89
N THR A 583 -19.69 22.65 8.76
CA THR A 583 -19.06 23.78 9.49
C THR A 583 -18.44 24.80 8.55
N LEU A 584 -17.72 24.33 7.51
CA LEU A 584 -17.10 25.22 6.53
C LEU A 584 -18.14 25.84 5.61
N MET A 585 -19.18 25.12 5.22
CA MET A 585 -20.25 25.61 4.37
C MET A 585 -21.02 26.75 5.05
N ASP A 586 -21.36 26.61 6.32
CA ASP A 586 -22.06 27.63 7.12
C ASP A 586 -21.24 28.93 7.27
N LYS A 587 -19.90 28.82 7.26
CA LYS A 587 -18.98 29.97 7.39
C LYS A 587 -18.44 30.46 6.05
N SER A 588 -18.82 29.81 4.95
CA SER A 588 -18.25 30.09 3.62
C SER A 588 -18.95 31.28 2.96
N ALA A 589 -18.21 31.91 2.04
CA ALA A 589 -18.76 32.83 1.06
C ALA A 589 -19.58 32.15 -0.04
N ALA A 590 -19.61 30.82 -0.08
CA ALA A 590 -20.33 30.03 -1.05
C ALA A 590 -21.86 30.16 -0.87
N SER A 591 -22.58 30.16 -1.97
CA SER A 591 -24.05 30.00 -1.94
C SER A 591 -24.36 28.49 -1.97
N HIS A 592 -25.31 28.05 -1.14
CA HIS A 592 -25.82 26.68 -1.18
C HIS A 592 -26.42 26.26 -2.52
N SER A 593 -26.77 27.21 -3.37
CA SER A 593 -27.28 26.97 -4.71
C SER A 593 -26.18 26.89 -5.80
N ASP A 594 -24.92 27.12 -5.45
CA ASP A 594 -23.78 27.04 -6.38
C ASP A 594 -23.04 25.71 -6.15
N ASP A 595 -23.35 24.70 -6.97
CA ASP A 595 -22.75 23.36 -6.88
C ASP A 595 -21.21 23.37 -7.04
N GLY A 596 -20.67 24.33 -7.81
CA GLY A 596 -19.23 24.44 -7.97
C GLY A 596 -18.55 24.96 -6.71
N ALA A 597 -19.13 26.00 -6.10
CA ALA A 597 -18.64 26.52 -4.83
C ALA A 597 -18.80 25.46 -3.70
N ALA A 598 -19.91 24.74 -3.68
CA ALA A 598 -20.13 23.65 -2.72
C ALA A 598 -19.08 22.54 -2.83
N ARG A 599 -18.69 22.15 -4.06
CA ARG A 599 -17.58 21.19 -4.28
C ARG A 599 -16.25 21.74 -3.78
N MET A 600 -15.98 23.02 -4.00
CA MET A 600 -14.75 23.65 -3.49
C MET A 600 -14.72 23.61 -1.97
N VAL A 601 -15.81 23.95 -1.30
CA VAL A 601 -15.94 23.82 0.17
C VAL A 601 -15.68 22.37 0.60
N GLY A 602 -16.22 21.38 -0.13
CA GLY A 602 -15.98 19.96 0.12
C GLY A 602 -14.52 19.56 0.04
N ASN A 603 -13.75 20.15 -0.88
CA ASN A 603 -12.31 19.91 -0.98
C ASN A 603 -11.56 20.44 0.25
N TYR A 604 -11.90 21.65 0.73
CA TYR A 604 -11.29 22.19 1.93
C TYR A 604 -11.74 21.45 3.20
N ALA A 605 -12.98 20.93 3.21
CA ALA A 605 -13.45 20.06 4.29
C ALA A 605 -12.65 18.77 4.39
N ALA A 606 -12.24 18.18 3.25
CA ALA A 606 -11.35 17.02 3.26
C ALA A 606 -9.98 17.36 3.90
N ILE A 607 -9.42 18.54 3.63
CA ILE A 607 -8.18 19.01 4.29
C ILE A 607 -8.41 19.24 5.81
N ALA A 608 -9.54 19.82 6.20
CA ALA A 608 -9.87 20.00 7.61
C ALA A 608 -9.99 18.66 8.35
N THR A 609 -10.63 17.68 7.72
CA THR A 609 -10.74 16.32 8.26
C THR A 609 -9.36 15.66 8.40
N ALA A 610 -8.49 15.79 7.39
CA ALA A 610 -7.13 15.29 7.48
C ALA A 610 -6.34 15.95 8.60
N TRP A 611 -6.48 17.27 8.78
CA TRP A 611 -5.86 17.99 9.89
C TRP A 611 -6.33 17.47 11.24
N ARG A 612 -7.63 17.30 11.42
CA ARG A 612 -8.22 16.73 12.64
C ARG A 612 -7.60 15.37 12.97
N LEU A 613 -7.54 14.48 11.98
CA LEU A 613 -6.99 13.15 12.14
C LEU A 613 -5.47 13.17 12.40
N LEU A 614 -4.73 14.10 11.80
CA LEU A 614 -3.30 14.28 12.06
C LEU A 614 -3.06 14.79 13.50
N CYS A 615 -3.89 15.70 13.98
CA CYS A 615 -3.83 16.17 15.38
C CYS A 615 -4.15 15.01 16.35
N GLU A 616 -5.16 14.22 16.06
CA GLU A 616 -5.49 13.03 16.87
C GLU A 616 -4.33 12.01 16.88
N PHE A 617 -3.72 11.73 15.72
CA PHE A 617 -2.59 10.81 15.60
C PHE A 617 -1.36 11.31 16.37
N SER A 618 -1.05 12.60 16.29
CA SER A 618 0.16 13.18 16.86
C SER A 618 -0.01 13.69 18.30
N GLY A 619 -1.25 13.74 18.81
CA GLY A 619 -1.57 14.31 20.13
C GLY A 619 -1.48 15.84 20.19
N LEU A 620 -1.53 16.52 19.04
CA LEU A 620 -1.51 17.98 18.97
C LEU A 620 -2.91 18.59 19.03
N PRO A 621 -3.07 19.82 19.56
CA PRO A 621 -4.35 20.48 19.57
C PRO A 621 -4.79 20.91 18.16
N MET A 622 -6.10 20.83 17.90
CA MET A 622 -6.70 21.22 16.61
C MET A 622 -6.41 22.68 16.22
N GLU A 623 -6.36 23.56 17.22
CA GLU A 623 -6.17 25.01 17.07
C GLU A 623 -4.71 25.41 16.85
N LEU A 624 -3.80 24.43 16.76
CA LEU A 624 -2.37 24.69 16.55
C LEU A 624 -2.17 25.63 15.35
N GLY A 625 -1.50 26.75 15.61
CA GLY A 625 -1.20 27.76 14.59
C GLY A 625 -2.44 28.43 13.98
N LYS A 626 -3.61 28.34 14.62
CA LYS A 626 -4.90 28.82 14.07
C LYS A 626 -5.23 28.23 12.70
N PHE A 627 -4.79 27.00 12.45
CA PHE A 627 -4.92 26.37 11.15
C PHE A 627 -6.37 26.31 10.63
N PRO A 628 -7.40 25.97 11.44
CA PRO A 628 -8.79 25.97 10.96
C PRO A 628 -9.25 27.34 10.44
N ASP A 629 -8.89 28.44 11.10
CA ASP A 629 -9.26 29.79 10.68
C ASP A 629 -8.50 30.20 9.41
N ASN A 630 -7.22 29.86 9.34
CA ASN A 630 -6.40 30.12 8.16
C ASN A 630 -6.91 29.36 6.94
N LEU A 631 -7.30 28.08 7.11
CA LEU A 631 -7.87 27.26 6.06
C LEU A 631 -9.21 27.83 5.55
N LEU A 632 -10.06 28.31 6.45
CA LEU A 632 -11.32 28.98 6.11
C LEU A 632 -11.07 30.27 5.30
N THR A 633 -10.06 31.05 5.66
CA THR A 633 -9.67 32.26 4.93
C THR A 633 -9.21 31.94 3.52
N GLU A 634 -8.33 30.96 3.34
CA GLU A 634 -7.86 30.48 2.02
C GLU A 634 -9.03 29.97 1.17
N MET A 635 -9.91 29.18 1.77
CA MET A 635 -11.11 28.68 1.11
C MET A 635 -12.00 29.82 0.59
N ASN A 636 -12.31 30.79 1.44
CA ASN A 636 -13.17 31.91 1.05
C ASN A 636 -12.55 32.75 -0.06
N SER A 637 -11.24 33.02 0.02
CA SER A 637 -10.52 33.72 -1.07
C SER A 637 -10.63 32.96 -2.37
N HIS A 638 -10.42 31.64 -2.36
CA HIS A 638 -10.52 30.78 -3.54
C HIS A 638 -11.94 30.75 -4.11
N VAL A 639 -12.97 30.63 -3.29
CA VAL A 639 -14.37 30.66 -3.72
C VAL A 639 -14.74 32.00 -4.37
N ILE A 640 -14.34 33.13 -3.74
CA ILE A 640 -14.65 34.48 -4.27
C ILE A 640 -13.97 34.72 -5.62
N GLU A 641 -12.69 34.41 -5.74
CA GLU A 641 -11.93 34.57 -6.98
C GLU A 641 -12.48 33.68 -8.10
N SER A 642 -12.82 32.44 -7.79
CA SER A 642 -13.40 31.49 -8.76
C SER A 642 -14.78 31.97 -9.26
N ARG A 643 -15.57 32.59 -8.42
CA ARG A 643 -16.85 33.18 -8.82
C ARG A 643 -16.62 34.35 -9.81
N ALA A 644 -15.62 35.18 -9.56
CA ALA A 644 -15.28 36.31 -10.42
C ALA A 644 -14.73 35.85 -11.80
N ALA A 645 -13.98 34.74 -11.83
CA ALA A 645 -13.38 34.22 -13.07
C ALA A 645 -14.32 33.33 -13.89
N ARG A 646 -15.45 32.90 -13.32
CA ARG A 646 -16.33 31.90 -13.91
C ARG A 646 -17.21 32.51 -15.01
N GLU A 647 -17.10 31.99 -16.22
CA GLU A 647 -17.97 32.35 -17.35
C GLU A 647 -19.43 31.99 -17.04
N PRO A 648 -20.39 32.90 -17.20
CA PRO A 648 -21.79 32.66 -16.89
C PRO A 648 -22.42 31.45 -17.56
N TRP A 649 -21.99 31.11 -18.78
CA TRP A 649 -22.49 29.97 -19.52
C TRP A 649 -22.05 28.63 -18.90
N VAL A 650 -20.89 28.60 -18.23
CA VAL A 650 -20.40 27.42 -17.51
C VAL A 650 -21.34 27.04 -16.38
N TRP A 651 -21.83 28.02 -15.62
CA TRP A 651 -22.81 27.77 -14.56
C TRP A 651 -24.10 27.13 -15.08
N ILE A 652 -24.59 27.64 -16.21
CA ILE A 652 -25.82 27.11 -16.85
C ILE A 652 -25.60 25.66 -17.31
N LEU A 653 -24.51 25.40 -18.00
CA LEU A 653 -24.21 24.04 -18.49
C LEU A 653 -23.95 23.06 -17.36
N GLU A 654 -23.27 23.46 -16.31
CA GLU A 654 -23.04 22.59 -15.14
C GLU A 654 -24.34 22.09 -14.52
N ILE A 655 -25.34 23.01 -14.39
CA ILE A 655 -26.67 22.62 -13.92
C ILE A 655 -27.30 21.63 -14.90
N ILE A 656 -27.29 21.91 -16.18
CA ILE A 656 -27.93 21.08 -17.21
C ILE A 656 -27.27 19.70 -17.30
N LEU A 657 -25.95 19.62 -17.34
CA LEU A 657 -25.24 18.35 -17.37
C LEU A 657 -25.48 17.51 -16.12
N GLY A 658 -25.53 18.15 -14.95
CA GLY A 658 -25.92 17.48 -13.72
C GLY A 658 -27.37 16.98 -13.70
N GLU A 659 -28.30 17.65 -14.37
CA GLU A 659 -29.69 17.18 -14.54
C GLU A 659 -29.76 16.01 -15.55
N ILE A 660 -28.94 16.03 -16.60
CA ILE A 660 -28.81 14.91 -17.53
C ILE A 660 -28.29 13.66 -16.81
N ASP A 661 -27.21 13.79 -16.05
CA ASP A 661 -26.61 12.68 -15.31
C ASP A 661 -27.56 12.06 -14.27
N ARG A 662 -28.45 12.86 -13.69
CA ARG A 662 -29.48 12.37 -12.76
C ARG A 662 -30.73 11.86 -13.46
N GLY A 663 -30.82 11.96 -14.79
CA GLY A 663 -32.02 11.60 -15.55
C GLY A 663 -33.20 12.54 -15.33
N GLN A 664 -32.97 13.75 -14.80
CA GLN A 664 -34.02 14.73 -14.45
C GLN A 664 -34.20 15.82 -15.50
N PHE A 665 -33.33 15.89 -16.51
CA PHE A 665 -33.47 16.84 -17.61
C PHE A 665 -34.63 16.46 -18.52
N ALA A 666 -35.76 17.13 -18.37
CA ALA A 666 -37.00 16.81 -19.07
C ALA A 666 -37.01 17.24 -20.55
N ALA A 667 -36.14 18.16 -20.94
CA ALA A 667 -36.09 18.64 -22.31
C ALA A 667 -35.37 17.66 -23.24
N PRO A 668 -35.71 17.64 -24.55
CA PRO A 668 -35.07 16.75 -25.51
C PRO A 668 -33.55 17.05 -25.66
N PHE A 669 -32.76 16.00 -25.59
CA PHE A 669 -31.32 16.02 -25.89
C PHE A 669 -30.89 14.70 -26.51
N LYS A 670 -29.70 14.65 -27.14
CA LYS A 670 -29.15 13.43 -27.74
C LYS A 670 -27.63 13.52 -27.74
N PHE A 671 -26.97 12.37 -27.55
CA PHE A 671 -25.55 12.22 -27.83
C PHE A 671 -25.37 11.56 -29.20
N GLU A 672 -24.36 11.98 -29.93
CA GLU A 672 -23.96 11.34 -31.19
C GLU A 672 -22.44 11.32 -31.27
N LEU A 673 -21.89 10.20 -31.76
CA LEU A 673 -20.46 10.11 -32.11
C LEU A 673 -20.21 10.84 -33.42
N ALA A 674 -19.27 11.76 -33.41
CA ALA A 674 -18.87 12.49 -34.61
C ALA A 674 -17.79 11.74 -35.39
N ASP A 675 -17.58 12.08 -36.65
CA ASP A 675 -16.62 11.45 -37.57
C ASP A 675 -15.16 11.56 -37.08
N ASP A 676 -14.86 12.54 -36.26
CA ASP A 676 -13.54 12.78 -35.65
C ASP A 676 -13.30 12.02 -34.32
N GLY A 677 -14.28 11.21 -33.92
CA GLY A 677 -14.22 10.45 -32.66
C GLY A 677 -14.61 11.25 -31.40
N ASP A 678 -15.00 12.52 -31.54
CA ASP A 678 -15.60 13.32 -30.48
C ASP A 678 -17.08 12.91 -30.27
N ILE A 679 -17.58 13.07 -29.05
CA ILE A 679 -19.01 12.88 -28.78
C ILE A 679 -19.65 14.26 -28.67
N TRP A 680 -20.71 14.46 -29.41
CA TRP A 680 -21.47 15.70 -29.40
C TRP A 680 -22.76 15.57 -28.63
N LEU A 681 -23.01 16.53 -27.75
CA LEU A 681 -24.29 16.67 -27.04
C LEU A 681 -25.15 17.69 -27.81
N PHE A 682 -26.29 17.23 -28.30
CA PHE A 682 -27.30 18.08 -28.95
C PHE A 682 -28.29 18.58 -27.89
N ILE A 683 -28.31 19.90 -27.67
CA ILE A 683 -29.26 20.59 -26.79
C ILE A 683 -29.78 21.86 -27.46
N ARG A 684 -30.81 22.43 -26.91
CA ARG A 684 -31.34 23.73 -27.33
C ARG A 684 -31.27 24.72 -26.17
N ALA A 685 -30.57 25.83 -26.35
CA ALA A 685 -30.34 26.82 -25.30
C ALA A 685 -31.65 27.36 -24.66
N THR A 686 -32.71 27.50 -25.44
CA THR A 686 -34.04 27.89 -24.90
C THR A 686 -34.62 26.82 -23.99
N HIS A 687 -34.49 25.54 -24.33
CA HIS A 687 -34.98 24.44 -23.52
C HIS A 687 -34.19 24.31 -22.22
N CYS A 688 -32.89 24.53 -22.26
CA CYS A 688 -32.06 24.56 -21.05
C CYS A 688 -32.52 25.64 -20.07
N MET A 689 -32.68 26.86 -20.56
CA MET A 689 -33.14 27.97 -19.70
C MET A 689 -34.56 27.79 -19.18
N GLN A 690 -35.47 27.24 -20.00
CA GLN A 690 -36.82 26.90 -19.57
C GLN A 690 -36.82 25.84 -18.48
N HIS A 691 -36.05 24.77 -18.65
CA HIS A 691 -35.92 23.70 -17.65
C HIS A 691 -35.48 24.26 -16.28
N ILE A 692 -34.40 25.07 -16.25
CA ILE A 692 -33.90 25.63 -14.99
C ILE A 692 -34.92 26.59 -14.37
N SER A 693 -35.58 27.44 -15.19
CA SER A 693 -36.52 28.46 -14.69
C SER A 693 -37.85 27.86 -14.19
N GLN A 694 -38.29 26.73 -14.76
CA GLN A 694 -39.58 26.09 -14.44
C GLN A 694 -39.47 25.05 -13.32
N SER A 695 -38.28 24.51 -13.06
CA SER A 695 -38.04 23.54 -12.02
C SER A 695 -38.07 24.17 -10.64
N THR A 696 -38.97 23.72 -9.77
CA THR A 696 -39.05 24.17 -8.36
C THR A 696 -37.80 23.80 -7.59
N ALA A 697 -37.19 22.67 -7.90
CA ALA A 697 -35.93 22.22 -7.28
C ALA A 697 -34.72 23.08 -7.68
N LEU A 698 -34.74 23.71 -8.88
CA LEU A 698 -33.65 24.53 -9.39
C LEU A 698 -33.92 26.04 -9.20
N ARG A 699 -34.99 26.43 -8.53
CA ARG A 699 -35.36 27.85 -8.36
C ARG A 699 -34.25 28.69 -7.75
N GLY A 700 -33.62 28.22 -6.67
CA GLY A 700 -32.51 28.91 -6.05
C GLY A 700 -31.28 29.05 -6.96
N LYS A 701 -31.01 28.03 -7.78
CA LYS A 701 -29.94 28.06 -8.78
C LYS A 701 -30.24 29.05 -9.89
N TYR A 702 -31.46 29.06 -10.39
CA TYR A 702 -31.92 30.04 -11.40
C TYR A 702 -31.78 31.49 -10.92
N ASP A 703 -32.18 31.74 -9.67
CA ASP A 703 -32.09 33.08 -9.10
C ASP A 703 -30.64 33.60 -8.94
N ALA A 704 -29.71 32.67 -8.70
CA ALA A 704 -28.28 32.94 -8.60
C ALA A 704 -27.55 33.10 -9.95
N LEU A 705 -28.16 32.69 -11.10
CA LEU A 705 -27.53 32.76 -12.40
C LEU A 705 -27.23 34.23 -12.81
N PRO A 706 -26.01 34.53 -13.25
CA PRO A 706 -25.67 35.87 -13.75
C PRO A 706 -26.29 36.19 -15.12
N VAL A 707 -26.70 35.17 -15.87
CA VAL A 707 -27.38 35.30 -17.15
C VAL A 707 -28.68 34.47 -17.14
N LYS A 708 -29.79 35.14 -17.47
CA LYS A 708 -31.14 34.53 -17.54
C LYS A 708 -31.76 34.50 -18.93
N SER A 709 -30.97 34.94 -19.95
CA SER A 709 -31.41 34.99 -21.33
C SER A 709 -30.82 33.84 -22.15
N ALA A 710 -31.66 33.01 -22.73
CA ALA A 710 -31.25 31.94 -23.64
C ALA A 710 -30.41 32.43 -24.84
N ARG A 711 -30.72 33.65 -25.35
CA ARG A 711 -29.98 34.24 -26.45
C ARG A 711 -28.56 34.66 -26.03
N VAL A 712 -28.41 35.19 -24.83
CA VAL A 712 -27.09 35.54 -24.29
C VAL A 712 -26.28 34.29 -24.01
N PHE A 713 -26.89 33.28 -23.41
CA PHE A 713 -26.30 31.97 -23.13
C PHE A 713 -25.79 31.32 -24.44
N HIS A 714 -26.62 31.22 -25.47
CA HIS A 714 -26.21 30.69 -26.79
C HIS A 714 -25.01 31.44 -27.37
N ARG A 715 -25.04 32.78 -27.32
CA ARG A 715 -23.92 33.62 -27.86
C ARG A 715 -22.63 33.36 -27.07
N GLN A 716 -22.72 33.14 -25.77
CA GLN A 716 -21.55 32.81 -24.94
C GLN A 716 -20.97 31.44 -25.29
N LEU A 717 -21.80 30.42 -25.51
CA LEU A 717 -21.37 29.09 -26.00
C LEU A 717 -20.62 29.19 -27.34
N GLN A 718 -21.13 30.00 -28.26
CA GLN A 718 -20.47 30.23 -29.57
C GLN A 718 -19.10 30.91 -29.38
N ARG A 719 -19.00 31.96 -28.55
CA ARG A 719 -17.74 32.67 -28.27
C ARG A 719 -16.71 31.80 -27.56
N ALA A 720 -17.15 30.91 -26.69
CA ALA A 720 -16.29 29.95 -26.00
C ALA A 720 -15.77 28.83 -26.94
N GLY A 721 -16.28 28.78 -28.20
CA GLY A 721 -15.85 27.79 -29.18
C GLY A 721 -16.27 26.33 -28.85
N VAL A 722 -17.19 26.12 -27.89
CA VAL A 722 -17.66 24.77 -27.49
C VAL A 722 -18.74 24.23 -28.41
N VAL A 723 -19.34 25.07 -29.25
CA VAL A 723 -20.32 24.67 -30.25
C VAL A 723 -19.57 24.11 -31.46
N ALA A 724 -19.77 22.84 -31.77
CA ALA A 724 -19.21 22.16 -32.94
C ALA A 724 -20.05 22.44 -34.22
N LYS A 725 -21.37 22.38 -34.08
CA LYS A 725 -22.35 22.74 -35.12
C LYS A 725 -23.50 23.52 -34.48
N ASP A 726 -23.96 24.55 -35.15
CA ASP A 726 -25.07 25.37 -34.72
C ASP A 726 -26.28 25.21 -35.65
N ASP A 727 -27.45 25.52 -35.11
CA ASP A 727 -28.71 25.50 -35.85
C ASP A 727 -29.00 24.15 -36.53
N VAL A 728 -28.80 23.07 -35.78
CA VAL A 728 -28.98 21.70 -36.29
C VAL A 728 -30.37 21.18 -35.94
N GLU A 729 -30.90 20.34 -36.81
CA GLU A 729 -32.15 19.64 -36.60
C GLU A 729 -31.88 18.16 -36.26
N ARG A 730 -32.57 17.64 -35.23
CA ARG A 730 -32.46 16.23 -34.83
C ARG A 730 -33.81 15.63 -34.49
N THR A 731 -33.97 14.35 -34.83
CA THR A 731 -35.15 13.58 -34.41
C THR A 731 -34.86 12.91 -33.05
N ILE A 732 -35.62 13.27 -32.04
CA ILE A 732 -35.50 12.75 -30.67
C ILE A 732 -36.88 12.23 -30.23
N ARG A 733 -36.96 10.97 -29.82
CA ARG A 733 -38.24 10.33 -29.39
C ARG A 733 -39.39 10.54 -30.39
N ARG A 734 -39.12 10.38 -31.71
CA ARG A 734 -40.05 10.56 -32.82
C ARG A 734 -40.48 12.02 -33.07
N SER A 735 -39.94 12.99 -32.40
CA SER A 735 -40.20 14.43 -32.63
C SER A 735 -39.02 15.09 -33.31
N ARG A 736 -39.28 15.87 -34.32
CA ARG A 736 -38.26 16.66 -35.05
C ARG A 736 -38.03 17.98 -34.30
N ILE A 737 -36.78 18.22 -33.88
CA ILE A 737 -36.45 19.39 -33.08
C ILE A 737 -35.41 20.20 -33.85
N ALA A 738 -35.80 21.42 -34.22
CA ALA A 738 -34.94 22.37 -34.90
C ALA A 738 -34.21 23.30 -33.92
N HIS A 739 -33.21 24.01 -34.43
CA HIS A 739 -32.41 25.01 -33.73
C HIS A 739 -31.66 24.47 -32.51
N MET A 740 -31.14 23.25 -32.63
CA MET A 740 -30.26 22.66 -31.59
C MET A 740 -28.80 23.06 -31.81
N GLN A 741 -28.05 23.10 -30.73
CA GLN A 741 -26.60 23.29 -30.72
C GLN A 741 -25.94 21.94 -30.43
N ALA A 742 -24.97 21.55 -31.26
CA ALA A 742 -24.08 20.42 -31.02
C ALA A 742 -22.88 20.89 -30.19
N LEU A 743 -22.79 20.47 -28.97
CA LEU A 743 -21.67 20.81 -28.08
C LEU A 743 -20.66 19.67 -28.09
N SER A 744 -19.40 19.99 -28.36
CA SER A 744 -18.28 19.05 -28.29
C SER A 744 -17.96 18.69 -26.85
N LEU A 745 -18.06 17.40 -26.45
CA LEU A 745 -17.72 16.98 -25.10
C LEU A 745 -16.23 17.15 -24.82
N ASN A 746 -15.36 16.96 -25.80
CA ASN A 746 -13.93 17.17 -25.64
C ASN A 746 -13.62 18.65 -25.31
N ARG A 747 -14.28 19.59 -25.97
CA ARG A 747 -14.11 21.03 -25.71
C ARG A 747 -14.74 21.44 -24.38
N LEU A 748 -15.87 20.83 -23.96
CA LEU A 748 -16.49 21.08 -22.67
C LEU A 748 -15.61 20.60 -21.49
N ARG A 749 -14.90 19.50 -21.68
CA ARG A 749 -13.93 19.00 -20.69
C ARG A 749 -12.82 20.00 -20.38
N ALA A 750 -12.38 20.79 -21.34
CA ALA A 750 -11.41 21.86 -21.12
C ALA A 750 -11.90 22.93 -20.12
N TYR A 751 -13.22 23.09 -19.97
CA TYR A 751 -13.84 23.97 -18.97
C TYR A 751 -14.31 23.24 -17.70
N GLY A 752 -13.87 21.99 -17.51
CA GLY A 752 -14.23 21.18 -16.34
C GLY A 752 -15.63 20.60 -16.37
N LEU A 753 -16.31 20.67 -17.52
CA LEU A 753 -17.66 20.15 -17.71
C LEU A 753 -17.61 18.72 -18.25
N SER A 754 -18.28 17.80 -17.58
CA SER A 754 -18.40 16.38 -17.99
C SER A 754 -19.81 15.88 -17.76
N VAL A 755 -20.21 14.89 -18.53
CA VAL A 755 -21.50 14.22 -18.45
C VAL A 755 -21.32 12.74 -18.81
N ALA A 756 -22.04 11.86 -18.16
CA ALA A 756 -22.05 10.44 -18.48
C ALA A 756 -22.79 10.20 -19.80
N VAL A 757 -22.12 9.52 -20.73
CA VAL A 757 -22.71 9.15 -22.03
C VAL A 757 -23.22 7.71 -21.93
N PRO A 758 -24.50 7.42 -22.21
CA PRO A 758 -25.01 6.06 -22.26
C PRO A 758 -24.29 5.22 -23.30
N GLU A 759 -23.99 3.96 -22.99
CA GLU A 759 -23.29 3.05 -23.92
C GLU A 759 -24.07 2.81 -25.22
N GLU A 760 -25.39 2.89 -25.18
CA GLU A 760 -26.27 2.74 -26.36
C GLU A 760 -26.09 3.89 -27.39
N ASP A 761 -25.70 5.05 -26.95
CA ASP A 761 -25.50 6.23 -27.83
C ASP A 761 -24.09 6.28 -28.45
N THR A 762 -23.16 5.42 -28.04
CA THR A 762 -21.80 5.32 -28.57
C THR A 762 -21.64 4.28 -29.67
N GLN A 763 -22.62 3.37 -29.83
CA GLN A 763 -22.65 2.42 -30.95
C GLN A 763 -23.38 3.05 -32.13
N GLY A 764 -22.60 3.59 -33.08
CA GLY A 764 -23.13 4.01 -34.37
C GLY A 764 -23.86 2.83 -35.01
N GLU A 765 -25.13 3.02 -35.37
CA GLU A 765 -25.88 2.05 -36.16
C GLU A 765 -25.16 1.84 -37.52
N TYR A 766 -24.41 0.74 -37.63
CA TYR A 766 -24.06 0.15 -38.90
C TYR A 766 -25.30 -0.63 -39.41
N TYR A 767 -26.17 0.04 -40.14
CA TYR A 767 -27.05 -0.62 -41.09
C TYR A 767 -26.45 -0.42 -42.49
N GLY A 768 -25.88 -1.56 -43.03
CA GLY A 768 -25.49 -1.68 -44.41
C GLY A 768 -26.69 -1.74 -45.36
#